data_45201adfeb7b095ed2b13b9b7ae450e5
#
_entry.id   45201adfeb7b095ed2b13b9b7ae450e5
#
_cell.length_a   1.000
_cell.length_b   1.000
_cell.length_c   1.000
_cell.angle_alpha   90.00
_cell.angle_beta   90.00
_cell.angle_gamma   90.00
#
_symmetry.space_group_name_H-M   'P 1'
#
loop_
_entity.id
_entity.type
_entity.pdbx_description
1 polymer ?
#
loop_
_entity_poly.entity_id
_entity_poly.type
_entity_poly.pdbx_seq_one_letter_code
_entity_poly.pdbx_strand_id
1 'polypeptide(L)'
;TPSGTVTFLFTDVEGSTRRWEEHQAAMKDAMARHDEIVRTSIESEGGAVFTTVGDEFCSAFSSPHRAVAAALETQMALNAEVWGDVAPFRVRMALHTGNADERDGDYFGPPLNRCARLLSIGHGGQILTSATTAQLLLADLPPEVHLDDLGAHELKDLDRPEHVFQIVHPDLPSDFPPLRSSGPVLATAELLAEGRRAHGAQQWDLAYKSLSAAGEGIELESEDLQRLGETAYWTGRGTEAVANKEKAFGKLVQEGKTQAAALTALDLAFLYKYRLSDAVSKAWLARAESLVAEAIGTEAYGYLLRWKSVYAFESEGDPQKALSLADEVIACGIELGNRSIEALGLMDKGRFLVAMGLVDEGMALVDESMVAAVSGELDPDATGRNYCNMLAVCEQVADYQRAAEWSDAAEAWCSQHSDSAYPGICRIFRAELKWLRGDWDAATGDLHRAIEELTGFTPIIGAAFYQIGQVKLRSGELESAEELFRSAHEHGFTPLPGMAALRLAEGNTEAAEQLLLDAIVRNPLPLDRAKYLPVLIDTELALGNLAESRTFLAELEKSAELCHSSAMRAEAADRRAAIATSEGHPGEALQELHAAIDGWTGLQMPYEAAQSRLRLGEAHQASGNAAAASMEIESANATLARLGAAGLT
;
A
#
# COMPACT_ATOMS: atom_id res chain seq x y z
N THR A 1 -40.56 -3.20 42.92
CA THR A 1 -39.47 -3.67 42.03
C THR A 1 -39.73 -5.10 41.58
N PRO A 2 -39.64 -5.43 40.29
CA PRO A 2 -39.76 -6.80 39.79
C PRO A 2 -38.71 -7.72 40.43
N SER A 3 -39.04 -9.02 40.63
CA SER A 3 -38.11 -10.01 41.18
C SER A 3 -38.13 -11.32 40.36
N GLY A 4 -37.05 -12.09 40.41
CA GLY A 4 -36.89 -13.30 39.63
C GLY A 4 -36.30 -13.02 38.25
N THR A 5 -36.96 -13.45 37.18
CA THR A 5 -36.53 -13.12 35.79
C THR A 5 -37.02 -11.71 35.46
N VAL A 6 -36.09 -10.81 35.21
CA VAL A 6 -36.32 -9.37 35.03
C VAL A 6 -35.80 -8.96 33.65
N THR A 7 -36.54 -8.08 32.97
CA THR A 7 -36.06 -7.43 31.77
C THR A 7 -35.55 -6.05 32.11
N PHE A 8 -34.28 -5.79 31.79
CA PHE A 8 -33.63 -4.51 31.96
C PHE A 8 -33.71 -3.70 30.68
N LEU A 9 -34.00 -2.40 30.81
CA LEU A 9 -33.88 -1.39 29.75
C LEU A 9 -32.91 -0.32 30.25
N PHE A 10 -31.81 -0.18 29.54
CA PHE A 10 -30.80 0.85 29.77
C PHE A 10 -30.83 1.87 28.63
N THR A 11 -30.67 3.14 28.96
CA THR A 11 -30.65 4.24 27.98
C THR A 11 -29.49 5.17 28.26
N ASP A 12 -28.92 5.80 27.19
CA ASP A 12 -27.82 6.75 27.31
C ASP A 12 -27.83 7.74 26.14
N VAL A 13 -27.51 9.01 26.41
CA VAL A 13 -27.49 10.08 25.39
C VAL A 13 -26.20 10.04 24.61
N GLU A 14 -26.27 9.81 23.30
CA GLU A 14 -25.11 9.76 22.45
C GLU A 14 -24.34 11.09 22.38
N GLY A 15 -23.07 11.09 22.83
CA GLY A 15 -22.20 12.26 22.80
C GLY A 15 -22.57 13.37 23.79
N SER A 16 -23.21 13.02 24.89
CA SER A 16 -23.61 13.96 25.96
C SER A 16 -22.45 14.82 26.48
N THR A 17 -21.29 14.22 26.78
CA THR A 17 -20.12 14.92 27.31
C THR A 17 -19.69 16.10 26.43
N ARG A 18 -19.58 15.90 25.11
CA ARG A 18 -19.20 16.95 24.17
C ARG A 18 -20.25 18.07 24.10
N ARG A 19 -21.54 17.73 24.14
CA ARG A 19 -22.64 18.73 24.14
C ARG A 19 -22.68 19.55 25.43
N TRP A 20 -22.32 18.94 26.55
CA TRP A 20 -22.15 19.68 27.80
C TRP A 20 -21.02 20.72 27.73
N GLU A 21 -19.92 20.39 27.04
CA GLU A 21 -18.81 21.35 26.84
C GLU A 21 -19.20 22.48 25.90
N GLU A 22 -19.92 22.18 24.81
CA GLU A 22 -20.25 23.13 23.75
C GLU A 22 -21.48 24.02 24.10
N HIS A 23 -22.52 23.49 24.82
CA HIS A 23 -23.82 24.11 25.00
C HIS A 23 -24.38 23.95 26.44
N GLN A 24 -23.61 24.27 27.47
CA GLN A 24 -23.91 23.98 28.87
C GLN A 24 -25.31 24.42 29.34
N ALA A 25 -25.78 25.62 28.99
CA ALA A 25 -27.07 26.14 29.40
C ALA A 25 -28.23 25.39 28.71
N ALA A 26 -28.17 25.23 27.38
CA ALA A 26 -29.17 24.52 26.61
C ALA A 26 -29.22 23.03 26.97
N MET A 27 -28.08 22.42 27.26
CA MET A 27 -27.98 21.04 27.69
C MET A 27 -28.66 20.76 29.04
N LYS A 28 -28.62 21.70 29.95
CA LYS A 28 -29.32 21.59 31.24
C LYS A 28 -30.84 21.46 31.07
N ASP A 29 -31.42 22.29 30.20
CA ASP A 29 -32.86 22.27 29.95
C ASP A 29 -33.25 21.02 29.14
N ALA A 30 -32.43 20.65 28.18
CA ALA A 30 -32.62 19.43 27.37
C ALA A 30 -32.58 18.16 28.25
N MET A 31 -31.63 18.07 29.18
CA MET A 31 -31.56 16.92 30.10
C MET A 31 -32.78 16.84 31.03
N ALA A 32 -33.26 17.96 31.56
CA ALA A 32 -34.47 17.95 32.39
C ALA A 32 -35.70 17.44 31.61
N ARG A 33 -35.80 17.82 30.31
CA ARG A 33 -36.88 17.34 29.44
C ARG A 33 -36.69 15.86 29.05
N HIS A 34 -35.47 15.44 28.75
CA HIS A 34 -35.10 14.05 28.52
C HIS A 34 -35.50 13.17 29.70
N ASP A 35 -35.14 13.55 30.93
CA ASP A 35 -35.39 12.78 32.12
C ASP A 35 -36.90 12.64 32.39
N GLU A 36 -37.67 13.70 32.11
CA GLU A 36 -39.14 13.67 32.19
C GLU A 36 -39.74 12.66 31.19
N ILE A 37 -39.30 12.69 29.91
CA ILE A 37 -39.78 11.79 28.86
C ILE A 37 -39.46 10.34 29.22
N VAL A 38 -38.16 10.04 29.47
CA VAL A 38 -37.71 8.68 29.76
C VAL A 38 -38.42 8.10 30.98
N ARG A 39 -38.50 8.85 32.07
CA ARG A 39 -39.16 8.40 33.31
C ARG A 39 -40.64 8.16 33.09
N THR A 40 -41.33 9.06 32.39
CA THR A 40 -42.77 8.94 32.13
C THR A 40 -43.08 7.68 31.33
N SER A 41 -42.34 7.42 30.23
CA SER A 41 -42.56 6.24 29.40
C SER A 41 -42.21 4.93 30.11
N ILE A 42 -41.21 4.92 31.00
CA ILE A 42 -40.87 3.74 31.80
C ILE A 42 -41.97 3.44 32.82
N GLU A 43 -42.46 4.47 33.56
CA GLU A 43 -43.45 4.31 34.60
C GLU A 43 -44.84 4.00 34.04
N SER A 44 -45.22 4.56 32.86
CA SER A 44 -46.52 4.27 32.21
C SER A 44 -46.64 2.79 31.83
N GLU A 45 -45.52 2.15 31.46
CA GLU A 45 -45.45 0.72 31.13
C GLU A 45 -45.15 -0.18 32.34
N GLY A 46 -45.24 0.37 33.56
CA GLY A 46 -45.06 -0.37 34.81
C GLY A 46 -43.62 -0.78 35.09
N GLY A 47 -42.67 -0.10 34.49
CA GLY A 47 -41.24 -0.24 34.77
C GLY A 47 -40.85 0.54 36.05
N ALA A 48 -39.76 0.14 36.66
CA ALA A 48 -39.16 0.80 37.81
C ALA A 48 -37.74 1.29 37.44
N VAL A 49 -37.50 2.60 37.49
CA VAL A 49 -36.17 3.17 37.43
C VAL A 49 -35.48 2.92 38.78
N PHE A 50 -34.40 2.13 38.77
CA PHE A 50 -33.71 1.78 40.02
C PHE A 50 -32.39 2.54 40.19
N THR A 51 -31.77 2.98 39.09
CA THR A 51 -30.53 3.77 39.13
C THR A 51 -30.49 4.75 37.96
N THR A 52 -29.89 5.93 38.19
CA THR A 52 -29.52 6.89 37.14
C THR A 52 -28.06 7.31 37.33
N VAL A 53 -27.28 7.29 36.27
CA VAL A 53 -25.85 7.68 36.29
C VAL A 53 -25.61 8.72 35.17
N GLY A 54 -25.63 10.00 35.58
CA GLY A 54 -25.56 11.09 34.60
C GLY A 54 -26.80 11.13 33.71
N ASP A 55 -26.65 10.83 32.42
CA ASP A 55 -27.72 10.74 31.43
C ASP A 55 -28.18 9.29 31.16
N GLU A 56 -27.60 8.32 31.84
CA GLU A 56 -27.99 6.91 31.76
C GLU A 56 -29.13 6.58 32.71
N PHE A 57 -30.21 5.98 32.19
CA PHE A 57 -31.32 5.42 32.98
C PHE A 57 -31.22 3.90 32.95
N CYS A 58 -31.23 3.32 34.16
CA CYS A 58 -31.32 1.88 34.38
C CYS A 58 -32.70 1.53 34.93
N SER A 59 -33.49 0.78 34.21
CA SER A 59 -34.84 0.40 34.56
C SER A 59 -35.09 -1.10 34.46
N ALA A 60 -36.08 -1.58 35.25
CA ALA A 60 -36.43 -2.98 35.38
C ALA A 60 -37.92 -3.22 35.15
N PHE A 61 -38.24 -4.27 34.39
CA PHE A 61 -39.62 -4.66 34.04
C PHE A 61 -39.86 -6.14 34.35
N SER A 62 -41.11 -6.44 34.75
CA SER A 62 -41.53 -7.83 34.93
C SER A 62 -41.87 -8.55 33.61
N SER A 63 -41.95 -7.82 32.50
CA SER A 63 -42.26 -8.35 31.17
C SER A 63 -41.39 -7.72 30.09
N PRO A 64 -40.79 -8.52 29.18
CA PRO A 64 -40.04 -8.01 28.05
C PRO A 64 -40.90 -7.18 27.08
N HIS A 65 -42.19 -7.49 26.93
CA HIS A 65 -43.11 -6.73 26.07
C HIS A 65 -43.34 -5.31 26.60
N ARG A 66 -43.47 -5.17 27.92
CA ARG A 66 -43.59 -3.85 28.57
C ARG A 66 -42.31 -3.02 28.44
N ALA A 67 -41.15 -3.68 28.54
CA ALA A 67 -39.87 -3.00 28.35
C ALA A 67 -39.71 -2.50 26.91
N VAL A 68 -40.15 -3.29 25.90
CA VAL A 68 -40.14 -2.89 24.48
C VAL A 68 -41.12 -1.72 24.24
N ALA A 69 -42.35 -1.80 24.80
CA ALA A 69 -43.32 -0.71 24.68
C ALA A 69 -42.78 0.60 25.26
N ALA A 70 -42.17 0.56 26.46
CA ALA A 70 -41.51 1.72 27.06
C ALA A 70 -40.35 2.27 26.19
N ALA A 71 -39.52 1.41 25.62
CA ALA A 71 -38.41 1.82 24.74
C ALA A 71 -38.93 2.51 23.48
N LEU A 72 -39.95 1.95 22.83
CA LEU A 72 -40.57 2.53 21.63
C LEU A 72 -41.23 3.86 21.91
N GLU A 73 -42.07 3.94 22.99
CA GLU A 73 -42.72 5.18 23.41
C GLU A 73 -41.67 6.27 23.71
N THR A 74 -40.60 5.92 24.41
CA THR A 74 -39.51 6.85 24.71
C THR A 74 -38.85 7.37 23.41
N GLN A 75 -38.48 6.50 22.47
CA GLN A 75 -37.85 6.93 21.21
C GLN A 75 -38.78 7.81 20.38
N MET A 76 -40.06 7.48 20.29
CA MET A 76 -41.06 8.29 19.59
C MET A 76 -41.18 9.68 20.21
N ALA A 77 -41.30 9.76 21.56
CA ALA A 77 -41.38 11.03 22.25
C ALA A 77 -40.12 11.88 22.11
N LEU A 78 -38.94 11.27 22.21
CA LEU A 78 -37.64 11.94 21.97
C LEU A 78 -37.48 12.45 20.53
N ASN A 79 -37.95 11.70 19.54
CA ASN A 79 -37.95 12.12 18.16
C ASN A 79 -38.93 13.27 17.83
N ALA A 80 -40.05 13.34 18.54
CA ALA A 80 -41.03 14.38 18.37
C ALA A 80 -40.67 15.70 19.09
N GLU A 81 -39.71 15.67 20.00
CA GLU A 81 -39.29 16.81 20.82
C GLU A 81 -38.38 17.78 20.04
N VAL A 82 -38.49 19.09 20.37
CA VAL A 82 -37.67 20.13 19.74
C VAL A 82 -36.48 20.47 20.63
N TRP A 83 -35.29 20.03 20.23
CA TRP A 83 -34.08 20.11 21.04
C TRP A 83 -33.24 21.39 20.84
N GLY A 84 -33.66 22.35 20.00
CA GLY A 84 -32.99 23.62 19.83
C GLY A 84 -31.49 23.48 19.46
N ASP A 85 -30.63 24.20 20.19
CA ASP A 85 -29.18 24.26 19.93
C ASP A 85 -28.43 22.95 20.22
N VAL A 86 -29.07 21.99 20.92
CA VAL A 86 -28.46 20.68 21.21
C VAL A 86 -28.89 19.58 20.22
N ALA A 87 -29.67 19.93 19.21
CA ALA A 87 -30.07 18.99 18.16
C ALA A 87 -28.86 18.53 17.29
N PRO A 88 -28.87 17.29 16.82
CA PRO A 88 -29.80 16.20 17.08
C PRO A 88 -29.53 15.57 18.45
N PHE A 89 -30.56 15.43 19.26
CA PHE A 89 -30.49 14.83 20.61
C PHE A 89 -30.95 13.37 20.50
N ARG A 90 -30.02 12.41 20.51
CA ARG A 90 -30.31 11.00 20.25
C ARG A 90 -29.93 10.13 21.43
N VAL A 91 -30.80 9.19 21.77
CA VAL A 91 -30.64 8.25 22.88
C VAL A 91 -30.53 6.84 22.36
N ARG A 92 -29.47 6.12 22.72
CA ARG A 92 -29.32 4.69 22.46
C ARG A 92 -29.98 3.88 23.58
N MET A 93 -30.51 2.71 23.23
CA MET A 93 -31.24 1.85 24.17
C MET A 93 -30.86 0.40 24.02
N ALA A 94 -30.82 -0.33 25.12
CA ALA A 94 -30.56 -1.77 25.11
C ALA A 94 -31.48 -2.51 26.10
N LEU A 95 -31.95 -3.70 25.68
CA LEU A 95 -32.77 -4.59 26.49
C LEU A 95 -32.08 -5.94 26.69
N HIS A 96 -32.08 -6.42 27.91
CA HIS A 96 -31.67 -7.78 28.25
C HIS A 96 -32.52 -8.39 29.36
N THR A 97 -32.85 -9.69 29.24
CA THR A 97 -33.64 -10.43 30.21
C THR A 97 -32.79 -11.46 30.92
N GLY A 98 -32.83 -11.49 32.25
CA GLY A 98 -32.10 -12.46 33.04
C GLY A 98 -32.45 -12.44 34.53
N ASN A 99 -31.88 -13.36 35.29
CA ASN A 99 -32.05 -13.39 36.75
C ASN A 99 -30.99 -12.51 37.39
N ALA A 100 -31.43 -11.55 38.18
CA ALA A 100 -30.57 -10.65 38.94
C ALA A 100 -30.93 -10.67 40.44
N ASP A 101 -29.95 -10.39 41.27
CA ASP A 101 -30.13 -10.24 42.71
C ASP A 101 -30.63 -8.84 43.01
N GLU A 102 -31.81 -8.73 43.65
CA GLU A 102 -32.34 -7.45 44.12
C GLU A 102 -32.01 -7.24 45.60
N ARG A 103 -31.49 -6.06 45.94
CA ARG A 103 -31.14 -5.64 47.31
C ARG A 103 -31.46 -4.17 47.50
N ASP A 104 -32.34 -3.87 48.47
CA ASP A 104 -32.68 -2.50 48.83
C ASP A 104 -33.20 -1.65 47.65
N GLY A 105 -33.87 -2.26 46.68
CA GLY A 105 -34.41 -1.60 45.49
C GLY A 105 -33.45 -1.44 44.33
N ASP A 106 -32.22 -1.92 44.48
CA ASP A 106 -31.21 -1.96 43.41
C ASP A 106 -30.94 -3.40 42.91
N TYR A 107 -30.37 -3.54 41.72
CA TYR A 107 -30.10 -4.85 41.08
C TYR A 107 -28.62 -5.09 40.87
N PHE A 108 -28.22 -6.36 41.02
CA PHE A 108 -26.83 -6.80 40.87
C PHE A 108 -26.74 -8.08 40.05
N GLY A 109 -25.62 -8.20 39.30
CA GLY A 109 -25.28 -9.45 38.62
C GLY A 109 -25.05 -9.35 37.12
N PRO A 110 -24.75 -10.50 36.46
CA PRO A 110 -24.37 -10.56 35.06
C PRO A 110 -25.37 -9.94 34.07
N PRO A 111 -26.71 -9.97 34.28
CA PRO A 111 -27.65 -9.38 33.34
C PRO A 111 -27.49 -7.88 33.14
N LEU A 112 -27.16 -7.14 34.21
CA LEU A 112 -26.95 -5.69 34.12
C LEU A 112 -25.69 -5.39 33.28
N ASN A 113 -24.59 -6.11 33.55
CA ASN A 113 -23.37 -5.96 32.79
C ASN A 113 -23.61 -6.23 31.28
N ARG A 114 -24.39 -7.27 30.97
CA ARG A 114 -24.72 -7.62 29.57
C ARG A 114 -25.57 -6.53 28.90
N CYS A 115 -26.57 -5.96 29.62
CA CYS A 115 -27.37 -4.85 29.12
C CYS A 115 -26.52 -3.61 28.86
N ALA A 116 -25.62 -3.25 29.77
CA ALA A 116 -24.68 -2.14 29.59
C ALA A 116 -23.72 -2.33 28.40
N ARG A 117 -23.22 -3.57 28.19
CA ARG A 117 -22.35 -3.88 27.03
C ARG A 117 -23.12 -3.79 25.71
N LEU A 118 -24.37 -4.28 25.66
CA LEU A 118 -25.25 -4.09 24.51
C LEU A 118 -25.48 -2.60 24.22
N LEU A 119 -25.78 -1.80 25.25
CA LEU A 119 -25.94 -0.35 25.09
C LEU A 119 -24.71 0.32 24.49
N SER A 120 -23.53 -0.09 24.93
CA SER A 120 -22.26 0.52 24.49
C SER A 120 -21.96 0.40 23.00
N ILE A 121 -22.47 -0.64 22.32
CA ILE A 121 -22.22 -0.90 20.89
C ILE A 121 -23.26 -0.27 19.96
N GLY A 122 -24.39 0.22 20.52
CA GLY A 122 -25.47 0.83 19.75
C GLY A 122 -25.24 2.28 19.36
N HIS A 123 -26.09 2.78 18.48
CA HIS A 123 -26.11 4.16 18.01
C HIS A 123 -27.28 4.94 18.59
N GLY A 124 -27.17 6.26 18.70
CA GLY A 124 -28.26 7.12 19.16
C GLY A 124 -29.50 7.02 18.28
N GLY A 125 -30.64 6.71 18.85
CA GLY A 125 -31.89 6.40 18.17
C GLY A 125 -32.15 4.90 17.97
N GLN A 126 -31.14 4.04 18.19
CA GLN A 126 -31.23 2.59 18.02
C GLN A 126 -31.70 1.90 19.30
N ILE A 127 -32.50 0.84 19.14
CA ILE A 127 -32.94 -0.03 20.23
C ILE A 127 -32.41 -1.43 19.97
N LEU A 128 -31.45 -1.87 20.79
CA LEU A 128 -30.85 -3.20 20.71
C LEU A 128 -31.45 -4.16 21.73
N THR A 129 -31.46 -5.46 21.40
CA THR A 129 -31.86 -6.50 22.36
C THR A 129 -31.01 -7.77 22.19
N SER A 130 -30.83 -8.48 23.31
CA SER A 130 -30.12 -9.77 23.32
C SER A 130 -30.99 -10.92 22.78
N ALA A 131 -30.35 -12.02 22.36
CA ALA A 131 -31.06 -13.23 21.94
C ALA A 131 -32.04 -13.75 22.97
N THR A 132 -31.68 -13.69 24.25
CA THR A 132 -32.57 -14.13 25.36
C THR A 132 -33.88 -13.33 25.38
N THR A 133 -33.79 -12.01 25.24
CA THR A 133 -35.00 -11.15 25.22
C THR A 133 -35.76 -11.33 23.90
N ALA A 134 -35.03 -11.39 22.76
CA ALA A 134 -35.62 -11.61 21.43
C ALA A 134 -36.47 -12.89 21.38
N GLN A 135 -35.98 -13.99 21.94
CA GLN A 135 -36.72 -15.26 22.01
C GLN A 135 -38.02 -15.16 22.81
N LEU A 136 -38.04 -14.38 23.89
CA LEU A 136 -39.21 -14.16 24.69
C LEU A 136 -40.27 -13.26 24.00
N LEU A 137 -39.82 -12.42 23.07
CA LEU A 137 -40.66 -11.50 22.31
C LEU A 137 -41.29 -12.16 21.06
N LEU A 138 -40.64 -13.16 20.46
CA LEU A 138 -41.06 -13.77 19.19
C LEU A 138 -42.51 -14.33 19.19
N ALA A 139 -43.05 -14.67 20.38
CA ALA A 139 -44.39 -15.27 20.50
C ALA A 139 -45.52 -14.24 20.41
N ASP A 140 -45.28 -12.95 20.71
CA ASP A 140 -46.34 -11.94 20.87
C ASP A 140 -45.83 -10.50 20.62
N LEU A 141 -45.12 -10.27 19.49
CA LEU A 141 -44.74 -8.91 19.09
C LEU A 141 -45.93 -8.15 18.53
N PRO A 142 -46.04 -6.82 18.79
CA PRO A 142 -47.00 -5.97 18.11
C PRO A 142 -46.85 -6.07 16.58
N PRO A 143 -47.95 -6.02 15.79
CA PRO A 143 -47.91 -6.22 14.32
C PRO A 143 -46.99 -5.25 13.58
N GLU A 144 -46.70 -4.08 14.14
CA GLU A 144 -45.88 -3.02 13.58
C GLU A 144 -44.40 -3.14 13.96
N VAL A 145 -44.05 -4.04 14.90
CA VAL A 145 -42.69 -4.24 15.40
C VAL A 145 -42.09 -5.52 14.87
N HIS A 146 -40.86 -5.44 14.39
CA HIS A 146 -40.11 -6.62 14.01
C HIS A 146 -38.68 -6.57 14.56
N LEU A 147 -38.00 -7.71 14.54
CA LEU A 147 -36.63 -7.85 15.00
C LEU A 147 -35.73 -8.11 13.80
N ASP A 148 -34.78 -7.18 13.57
CA ASP A 148 -33.72 -7.38 12.60
C ASP A 148 -32.56 -8.10 13.28
N ASP A 149 -32.13 -9.22 12.70
CA ASP A 149 -30.99 -10.00 13.18
C ASP A 149 -29.68 -9.32 12.76
N LEU A 150 -28.93 -8.81 13.73
CA LEU A 150 -27.63 -8.20 13.50
C LEU A 150 -26.46 -9.16 13.67
N GLY A 151 -26.72 -10.43 13.99
CA GLY A 151 -25.71 -11.47 14.18
C GLY A 151 -25.07 -11.51 15.57
N ALA A 152 -24.04 -12.34 15.69
CA ALA A 152 -23.31 -12.52 16.95
C ALA A 152 -22.16 -11.50 17.05
N HIS A 153 -22.04 -10.84 18.20
CA HIS A 153 -21.04 -9.79 18.45
C HIS A 153 -20.26 -10.07 19.72
N GLU A 154 -18.95 -9.88 19.68
CA GLU A 154 -18.12 -9.85 20.89
C GLU A 154 -18.41 -8.59 21.67
N LEU A 155 -18.82 -8.77 22.92
CA LEU A 155 -19.02 -7.68 23.86
C LEU A 155 -17.90 -7.68 24.89
N LYS A 156 -17.37 -6.50 25.18
CA LYS A 156 -16.25 -6.34 26.11
C LYS A 156 -16.54 -7.03 27.46
N ASP A 157 -15.57 -7.79 27.98
CA ASP A 157 -15.63 -8.51 29.25
C ASP A 157 -16.73 -9.61 29.32
N LEU A 158 -17.22 -10.10 28.19
CA LEU A 158 -18.07 -11.30 28.15
C LEU A 158 -17.31 -12.45 27.49
N ASP A 159 -17.35 -13.64 28.11
CA ASP A 159 -16.62 -14.83 27.66
C ASP A 159 -17.19 -15.46 26.38
N ARG A 160 -18.38 -15.08 25.96
CA ARG A 160 -19.05 -15.61 24.78
C ARG A 160 -19.70 -14.49 23.97
N PRO A 161 -19.70 -14.59 22.63
CA PRO A 161 -20.41 -13.67 21.77
C PRO A 161 -21.90 -13.61 22.12
N GLU A 162 -22.48 -12.42 22.05
CA GLU A 162 -23.92 -12.20 22.22
C GLU A 162 -24.56 -12.02 20.85
N HIS A 163 -25.62 -12.77 20.58
CA HIS A 163 -26.43 -12.57 19.39
C HIS A 163 -27.36 -11.38 19.58
N VAL A 164 -27.24 -10.38 18.74
CA VAL A 164 -27.87 -9.07 18.89
C VAL A 164 -28.95 -8.86 17.85
N PHE A 165 -30.09 -8.33 18.28
CA PHE A 165 -31.20 -7.95 17.41
C PHE A 165 -31.48 -6.46 17.57
N GLN A 166 -31.94 -5.82 16.48
CA GLN A 166 -32.50 -4.47 16.51
C GLN A 166 -34.02 -4.55 16.56
N ILE A 167 -34.64 -3.79 17.42
CA ILE A 167 -36.09 -3.60 17.45
C ILE A 167 -36.44 -2.50 16.47
N VAL A 168 -37.24 -2.80 15.46
CA VAL A 168 -37.62 -1.89 14.39
C VAL A 168 -39.11 -1.57 14.44
N HIS A 169 -39.42 -0.28 14.28
CA HIS A 169 -40.80 0.26 14.19
C HIS A 169 -40.87 1.22 13.00
N PRO A 170 -41.98 1.27 12.21
CA PRO A 170 -42.09 2.10 10.99
C PRO A 170 -41.87 3.62 11.23
N ASP A 171 -42.22 4.11 12.40
CA ASP A 171 -42.10 5.54 12.75
C ASP A 171 -40.73 5.91 13.36
N LEU A 172 -39.80 4.95 13.46
CA LEU A 172 -38.46 5.17 14.00
C LEU A 172 -37.39 4.90 12.93
N PRO A 173 -36.22 5.56 13.02
CA PRO A 173 -35.09 5.22 12.17
C PRO A 173 -34.71 3.73 12.29
N SER A 174 -34.46 3.07 11.16
CA SER A 174 -34.08 1.66 11.13
C SER A 174 -32.71 1.42 10.49
N ASP A 175 -32.21 2.37 9.69
CA ASP A 175 -30.91 2.29 9.03
C ASP A 175 -29.83 2.98 9.88
N PHE A 176 -28.95 2.16 10.46
CA PHE A 176 -27.83 2.58 11.30
C PHE A 176 -26.51 2.05 10.75
N PRO A 177 -25.38 2.75 11.01
CA PRO A 177 -24.07 2.21 10.74
C PRO A 177 -23.86 0.83 11.42
N PRO A 178 -22.87 0.03 11.01
CA PRO A 178 -22.51 -1.20 11.73
C PRO A 178 -22.30 -0.95 13.22
N LEU A 179 -22.69 -1.92 14.05
CA LEU A 179 -22.53 -1.81 15.50
C LEU A 179 -21.06 -1.54 15.87
N ARG A 180 -20.85 -0.81 16.96
CA ARG A 180 -19.50 -0.43 17.48
C ARG A 180 -18.81 -1.61 18.19
N SER A 181 -19.02 -2.81 17.72
CA SER A 181 -18.37 -4.05 18.14
C SER A 181 -17.39 -4.51 17.06
N SER A 182 -16.60 -5.54 17.32
CA SER A 182 -15.65 -6.12 16.38
C SER A 182 -16.29 -6.77 15.13
N GLY A 183 -17.59 -6.61 14.91
CA GLY A 183 -18.40 -7.22 13.85
C GLY A 183 -18.96 -8.60 14.25
N PRO A 184 -19.80 -9.22 13.39
CA PRO A 184 -20.35 -10.54 13.66
C PRO A 184 -19.21 -11.56 13.79
N VAL A 185 -19.19 -12.29 14.89
CA VAL A 185 -18.20 -13.36 15.12
C VAL A 185 -18.66 -14.61 14.40
N LEU A 186 -18.08 -14.89 13.24
CA LEU A 186 -18.19 -16.19 12.60
C LEU A 186 -17.57 -17.26 13.50
N ALA A 187 -18.16 -18.46 13.54
CA ALA A 187 -17.51 -19.60 14.19
C ALA A 187 -16.13 -19.81 13.55
N THR A 188 -15.12 -20.19 14.33
CA THR A 188 -13.73 -20.35 13.86
C THR A 188 -13.63 -21.21 12.58
N ALA A 189 -14.47 -22.22 12.45
CA ALA A 189 -14.56 -23.06 11.24
C ALA A 189 -15.09 -22.29 10.01
N GLU A 190 -16.00 -21.34 10.21
CA GLU A 190 -16.54 -20.50 9.13
C GLU A 190 -15.53 -19.46 8.69
N LEU A 191 -14.83 -18.83 9.64
CA LEU A 191 -13.70 -17.93 9.37
C LEU A 191 -12.60 -18.62 8.56
N LEU A 192 -12.25 -19.85 8.93
CA LEU A 192 -11.26 -20.64 8.21
C LEU A 192 -11.73 -20.98 6.79
N ALA A 193 -12.99 -21.38 6.64
CA ALA A 193 -13.57 -21.67 5.34
C ALA A 193 -13.67 -20.41 4.46
N GLU A 194 -14.06 -19.27 5.04
CA GLU A 194 -14.09 -17.99 4.35
C GLU A 194 -12.68 -17.55 3.93
N GLY A 195 -11.71 -17.62 4.82
CA GLY A 195 -10.32 -17.28 4.53
C GLY A 195 -9.73 -18.10 3.39
N ARG A 196 -10.00 -19.43 3.37
CA ARG A 196 -9.58 -20.31 2.27
C ARG A 196 -10.28 -19.97 0.94
N ARG A 197 -11.58 -19.65 0.95
CA ARG A 197 -12.31 -19.21 -0.25
C ARG A 197 -11.80 -17.87 -0.75
N ALA A 198 -11.65 -16.90 0.15
CA ALA A 198 -11.14 -15.56 -0.18
C ALA A 198 -9.71 -15.62 -0.74
N HIS A 199 -8.84 -16.47 -0.16
CA HIS A 199 -7.51 -16.74 -0.71
C HIS A 199 -7.58 -17.29 -2.14
N GLY A 200 -8.40 -18.30 -2.39
CA GLY A 200 -8.60 -18.87 -3.73
C GLY A 200 -9.19 -17.88 -4.75
N ALA A 201 -9.95 -16.89 -4.27
CA ALA A 201 -10.49 -15.78 -5.05
C ALA A 201 -9.58 -14.56 -5.11
N GLN A 202 -8.35 -14.63 -4.54
CA GLN A 202 -7.37 -13.55 -4.48
C GLN A 202 -7.87 -12.27 -3.77
N GLN A 203 -8.84 -12.41 -2.88
CA GLN A 203 -9.35 -11.34 -2.01
C GLN A 203 -8.47 -11.25 -0.76
N TRP A 204 -7.26 -10.71 -0.93
CA TRP A 204 -6.16 -10.83 0.03
C TRP A 204 -6.47 -10.26 1.41
N ASP A 205 -7.09 -9.07 1.49
CA ASP A 205 -7.47 -8.45 2.76
C ASP A 205 -8.53 -9.26 3.52
N LEU A 206 -9.56 -9.77 2.82
CA LEU A 206 -10.57 -10.62 3.43
C LEU A 206 -9.96 -11.95 3.88
N ALA A 207 -9.12 -12.56 3.03
CA ALA A 207 -8.41 -13.80 3.36
C ALA A 207 -7.52 -13.63 4.60
N TYR A 208 -6.73 -12.54 4.66
CA TYR A 208 -5.88 -12.24 5.80
C TYR A 208 -6.71 -12.07 7.09
N LYS A 209 -7.75 -11.23 7.06
CA LYS A 209 -8.63 -11.00 8.23
C LYS A 209 -9.26 -12.28 8.74
N SER A 210 -9.83 -13.08 7.83
CA SER A 210 -10.52 -14.31 8.20
C SER A 210 -9.56 -15.40 8.72
N LEU A 211 -8.39 -15.60 8.07
CA LEU A 211 -7.39 -16.58 8.51
C LEU A 211 -6.71 -16.14 9.82
N SER A 212 -6.42 -14.86 9.99
CA SER A 212 -5.83 -14.32 11.23
C SER A 212 -6.78 -14.52 12.41
N ALA A 213 -8.05 -14.13 12.24
CA ALA A 213 -9.07 -14.31 13.28
C ALA A 213 -9.31 -15.79 13.61
N ALA A 214 -9.30 -16.68 12.60
CA ALA A 214 -9.37 -18.12 12.85
C ALA A 214 -8.19 -18.62 13.68
N GLY A 215 -6.97 -18.11 13.40
CA GLY A 215 -5.75 -18.47 14.11
C GLY A 215 -5.69 -18.02 15.57
N GLU A 216 -6.53 -17.07 15.99
CA GLU A 216 -6.69 -16.71 17.41
C GLU A 216 -7.45 -17.78 18.21
N GLY A 217 -8.33 -18.52 17.54
CA GLY A 217 -9.18 -19.55 18.16
C GLY A 217 -8.65 -20.99 18.07
N ILE A 218 -7.81 -21.28 17.07
CA ILE A 218 -7.24 -22.62 16.84
C ILE A 218 -5.79 -22.52 16.37
N GLU A 219 -5.05 -23.62 16.53
CA GLU A 219 -3.76 -23.78 15.87
C GLU A 219 -3.97 -24.10 14.38
N LEU A 220 -3.48 -23.20 13.50
CA LEU A 220 -3.62 -23.38 12.04
C LEU A 220 -2.74 -24.54 11.53
N GLU A 221 -3.24 -25.26 10.54
CA GLU A 221 -2.50 -26.28 9.79
C GLU A 221 -1.42 -25.65 8.90
N SER A 222 -0.45 -26.45 8.44
CA SER A 222 0.67 -25.98 7.63
C SER A 222 0.24 -25.19 6.40
N GLU A 223 -0.79 -25.66 5.69
CA GLU A 223 -1.33 -25.02 4.48
C GLU A 223 -2.06 -23.70 4.76
N ASP A 224 -2.75 -23.59 5.90
CA ASP A 224 -3.42 -22.35 6.28
C ASP A 224 -2.41 -21.30 6.78
N LEU A 225 -1.33 -21.74 7.43
CA LEU A 225 -0.19 -20.86 7.76
C LEU A 225 0.53 -20.36 6.49
N GLN A 226 0.66 -21.19 5.44
CA GLN A 226 1.18 -20.76 4.15
C GLN A 226 0.26 -19.69 3.53
N ARG A 227 -1.07 -19.95 3.48
CA ARG A 227 -2.06 -18.98 2.99
C ARG A 227 -2.02 -17.67 3.79
N LEU A 228 -1.94 -17.76 5.12
CA LEU A 228 -1.86 -16.58 5.98
C LEU A 228 -0.54 -15.81 5.75
N GLY A 229 0.58 -16.50 5.55
CA GLY A 229 1.86 -15.89 5.20
C GLY A 229 1.83 -15.22 3.82
N GLU A 230 1.18 -15.83 2.85
CA GLU A 230 0.99 -15.29 1.50
C GLU A 230 0.06 -14.06 1.51
N THR A 231 -1.08 -14.15 2.19
CA THR A 231 -2.00 -13.01 2.30
C THR A 231 -1.39 -11.84 3.07
N ALA A 232 -0.57 -12.12 4.10
CA ALA A 232 0.20 -11.08 4.79
C ALA A 232 1.21 -10.39 3.86
N TYR A 233 1.88 -11.15 2.97
CA TYR A 233 2.75 -10.59 1.94
C TYR A 233 1.98 -9.68 0.99
N TRP A 234 0.87 -10.16 0.42
CA TRP A 234 0.06 -9.40 -0.53
C TRP A 234 -0.58 -8.14 0.07
N THR A 235 -0.78 -8.10 1.39
CA THR A 235 -1.35 -6.96 2.11
C THR A 235 -0.28 -6.06 2.76
N GLY A 236 0.99 -6.19 2.38
CA GLY A 236 2.09 -5.32 2.84
C GLY A 236 2.60 -5.62 4.25
N ARG A 237 2.13 -6.70 4.90
CA ARG A 237 2.50 -7.08 6.27
C ARG A 237 3.73 -7.99 6.29
N GLY A 238 4.87 -7.46 5.81
CA GLY A 238 6.08 -8.25 5.60
C GLY A 238 6.60 -8.98 6.84
N THR A 239 6.48 -8.39 8.03
CA THR A 239 6.91 -9.04 9.29
C THR A 239 6.04 -10.25 9.63
N GLU A 240 4.73 -10.15 9.46
CA GLU A 240 3.79 -11.23 9.71
C GLU A 240 3.88 -12.30 8.63
N ALA A 241 4.14 -11.92 7.38
CA ALA A 241 4.42 -12.86 6.30
C ALA A 241 5.59 -13.78 6.64
N VAL A 242 6.71 -13.23 7.09
CA VAL A 242 7.88 -14.01 7.55
C VAL A 242 7.51 -14.94 8.71
N ALA A 243 6.89 -14.40 9.76
CA ALA A 243 6.57 -15.18 10.96
C ALA A 243 5.63 -16.37 10.67
N ASN A 244 4.62 -16.17 9.80
CA ASN A 244 3.70 -17.24 9.44
C ASN A 244 4.33 -18.25 8.49
N LYS A 245 5.17 -17.84 7.54
CA LYS A 245 5.92 -18.74 6.67
C LYS A 245 6.96 -19.57 7.45
N GLU A 246 7.61 -19.02 8.46
CA GLU A 246 8.53 -19.79 9.34
C GLU A 246 7.78 -20.87 10.13
N LYS A 247 6.61 -20.55 10.68
CA LYS A 247 5.74 -21.54 11.34
C LYS A 247 5.27 -22.61 10.36
N ALA A 248 4.83 -22.21 9.17
CA ALA A 248 4.43 -23.13 8.10
C ALA A 248 5.56 -24.09 7.74
N PHE A 249 6.77 -23.57 7.52
CA PHE A 249 7.95 -24.35 7.20
C PHE A 249 8.22 -25.44 8.26
N GLY A 250 8.20 -25.06 9.54
CA GLY A 250 8.40 -25.99 10.65
C GLY A 250 7.41 -27.17 10.64
N LYS A 251 6.11 -26.87 10.43
CA LYS A 251 5.06 -27.90 10.31
C LYS A 251 5.22 -28.75 9.05
N LEU A 252 5.48 -28.15 7.88
CA LEU A 252 5.68 -28.86 6.63
C LEU A 252 6.83 -29.87 6.70
N VAL A 253 7.94 -29.52 7.35
CA VAL A 253 9.06 -30.42 7.57
C VAL A 253 8.65 -31.58 8.49
N GLN A 254 7.92 -31.32 9.57
CA GLN A 254 7.41 -32.37 10.47
C GLN A 254 6.41 -33.31 9.77
N GLU A 255 5.60 -32.79 8.87
CA GLU A 255 4.63 -33.54 8.07
C GLU A 255 5.27 -34.30 6.89
N GLY A 256 6.56 -34.08 6.60
CA GLY A 256 7.25 -34.70 5.46
C GLY A 256 6.85 -34.14 4.10
N LYS A 257 6.20 -32.96 4.05
CA LYS A 257 5.80 -32.24 2.81
C LYS A 257 6.99 -31.51 2.20
N THR A 258 7.98 -32.25 1.70
CA THR A 258 9.31 -31.73 1.30
C THR A 258 9.23 -30.62 0.23
N GLN A 259 8.37 -30.80 -0.80
CA GLN A 259 8.25 -29.81 -1.88
C GLN A 259 7.66 -28.50 -1.37
N ALA A 260 6.59 -28.55 -0.58
CA ALA A 260 5.97 -27.36 -0.01
C ALA A 260 6.93 -26.64 0.98
N ALA A 261 7.69 -27.42 1.76
CA ALA A 261 8.72 -26.86 2.62
C ALA A 261 9.84 -26.17 1.82
N ALA A 262 10.26 -26.73 0.69
CA ALA A 262 11.26 -26.11 -0.19
C ALA A 262 10.76 -24.79 -0.79
N LEU A 263 9.53 -24.74 -1.31
CA LEU A 263 8.91 -23.50 -1.81
C LEU A 263 8.83 -22.44 -0.70
N THR A 264 8.36 -22.83 0.49
CA THR A 264 8.30 -21.91 1.64
C THR A 264 9.69 -21.38 2.04
N ALA A 265 10.74 -22.21 1.95
CA ALA A 265 12.11 -21.77 2.20
C ALA A 265 12.62 -20.78 1.15
N LEU A 266 12.24 -20.94 -0.13
CA LEU A 266 12.55 -19.98 -1.19
C LEU A 266 11.83 -18.64 -0.98
N ASP A 267 10.57 -18.67 -0.57
CA ASP A 267 9.82 -17.46 -0.20
C ASP A 267 10.49 -16.72 0.98
N LEU A 268 10.90 -17.46 2.01
CA LEU A 268 11.63 -16.89 3.13
C LEU A 268 12.97 -16.29 2.72
N ALA A 269 13.71 -16.95 1.83
CA ALA A 269 14.96 -16.41 1.27
C ALA A 269 14.70 -15.07 0.57
N PHE A 270 13.61 -14.97 -0.21
CA PHE A 270 13.20 -13.73 -0.87
C PHE A 270 12.82 -12.63 0.15
N LEU A 271 11.95 -12.93 1.09
CA LEU A 271 11.51 -11.97 2.10
C LEU A 271 12.66 -11.42 2.95
N TYR A 272 13.61 -12.27 3.34
CA TYR A 272 14.79 -11.85 4.08
C TYR A 272 15.78 -11.03 3.23
N LYS A 273 15.88 -11.27 1.92
CA LYS A 273 16.66 -10.41 1.00
C LYS A 273 16.11 -8.97 0.99
N TYR A 274 14.78 -8.81 0.87
CA TYR A 274 14.15 -7.49 0.91
C TYR A 274 14.17 -6.81 2.28
N ARG A 275 14.54 -7.53 3.33
CA ARG A 275 14.78 -6.99 4.69
C ARG A 275 16.27 -6.72 4.98
N LEU A 276 17.12 -6.72 3.96
CA LEU A 276 18.58 -6.53 4.06
C LEU A 276 19.25 -7.52 5.01
N SER A 277 18.75 -8.75 5.07
CA SER A 277 19.27 -9.83 5.93
C SER A 277 19.93 -10.93 5.09
N ASP A 278 20.95 -10.57 4.33
CA ASP A 278 21.61 -11.45 3.35
C ASP A 278 22.08 -12.79 3.90
N ALA A 279 22.66 -12.80 5.11
CA ALA A 279 23.12 -14.03 5.72
C ALA A 279 21.96 -15.02 5.99
N VAL A 280 20.81 -14.50 6.45
CA VAL A 280 19.61 -15.30 6.73
C VAL A 280 18.97 -15.75 5.41
N SER A 281 18.90 -14.87 4.40
CA SER A 281 18.44 -15.20 3.05
C SER A 281 19.23 -16.36 2.46
N LYS A 282 20.57 -16.30 2.52
CA LYS A 282 21.46 -17.38 2.05
C LYS A 282 21.26 -18.69 2.81
N ALA A 283 21.02 -18.63 4.12
CA ALA A 283 20.74 -19.82 4.93
C ALA A 283 19.43 -20.51 4.50
N TRP A 284 18.37 -19.73 4.24
CA TRP A 284 17.11 -20.25 3.71
C TRP A 284 17.26 -20.84 2.31
N LEU A 285 18.07 -20.19 1.45
CA LEU A 285 18.38 -20.72 0.12
C LEU A 285 19.09 -22.07 0.21
N ALA A 286 20.12 -22.19 1.04
CA ALA A 286 20.82 -23.44 1.27
C ALA A 286 19.88 -24.52 1.84
N ARG A 287 18.92 -24.13 2.68
CA ARG A 287 17.91 -25.06 3.20
C ARG A 287 16.99 -25.56 2.10
N ALA A 288 16.53 -24.67 1.21
CA ALA A 288 15.75 -25.04 0.03
C ALA A 288 16.53 -26.01 -0.88
N GLU A 289 17.80 -25.72 -1.17
CA GLU A 289 18.69 -26.61 -1.96
C GLU A 289 18.76 -28.04 -1.36
N SER A 290 18.94 -28.13 -0.05
CA SER A 290 18.99 -29.41 0.64
C SER A 290 17.69 -30.20 0.51
N LEU A 291 16.53 -29.55 0.49
CA LEU A 291 15.22 -30.18 0.34
C LEU A 291 14.93 -30.60 -1.10
N VAL A 292 15.43 -29.82 -2.08
CA VAL A 292 15.19 -30.06 -3.52
C VAL A 292 16.18 -31.06 -4.10
N ALA A 293 17.30 -31.36 -3.44
CA ALA A 293 18.34 -32.26 -3.97
C ALA A 293 17.83 -33.63 -4.45
N GLU A 294 16.72 -34.11 -3.88
CA GLU A 294 16.06 -35.38 -4.26
C GLU A 294 14.82 -35.18 -5.15
N ALA A 295 14.51 -33.93 -5.56
CA ALA A 295 13.27 -33.54 -6.22
C ALA A 295 13.50 -32.76 -7.53
N ILE A 296 14.49 -33.19 -8.33
CA ILE A 296 14.78 -32.65 -9.68
C ILE A 296 13.52 -32.84 -10.54
N GLY A 297 13.16 -31.83 -11.33
CA GLY A 297 11.95 -31.86 -12.17
C GLY A 297 10.66 -31.55 -11.43
N THR A 298 10.72 -30.84 -10.31
CA THR A 298 9.55 -30.31 -9.58
C THR A 298 9.49 -28.78 -9.68
N GLU A 299 8.34 -28.21 -9.34
CA GLU A 299 8.19 -26.72 -9.26
C GLU A 299 9.21 -26.09 -8.34
N ALA A 300 9.46 -26.67 -7.16
CA ALA A 300 10.46 -26.19 -6.22
C ALA A 300 11.88 -26.16 -6.83
N TYR A 301 12.19 -27.11 -7.68
CA TYR A 301 13.45 -27.13 -8.43
C TYR A 301 13.52 -25.98 -9.44
N GLY A 302 12.45 -25.73 -10.21
CA GLY A 302 12.37 -24.64 -11.17
C GLY A 302 12.55 -23.26 -10.50
N TYR A 303 11.87 -23.01 -9.38
CA TYR A 303 12.03 -21.78 -8.61
C TYR A 303 13.41 -21.66 -7.96
N LEU A 304 14.03 -22.76 -7.55
CA LEU A 304 15.41 -22.76 -7.04
C LEU A 304 16.42 -22.39 -8.14
N LEU A 305 16.27 -22.96 -9.34
CA LEU A 305 17.10 -22.59 -10.50
C LEU A 305 16.97 -21.09 -10.82
N ARG A 306 15.75 -20.57 -10.81
CA ARG A 306 15.49 -19.14 -11.00
C ARG A 306 16.23 -18.30 -9.96
N TRP A 307 16.14 -18.67 -8.68
CA TRP A 307 16.88 -17.98 -7.61
C TRP A 307 18.39 -17.96 -7.86
N LYS A 308 18.96 -19.10 -8.28
CA LYS A 308 20.37 -19.21 -8.62
C LYS A 308 20.75 -18.35 -9.83
N SER A 309 19.88 -18.28 -10.83
CA SER A 309 20.08 -17.44 -12.01
C SER A 309 20.15 -15.95 -11.63
N VAL A 310 19.16 -15.47 -10.89
CA VAL A 310 19.11 -14.08 -10.41
C VAL A 310 20.30 -13.76 -9.50
N TYR A 311 20.68 -14.68 -8.60
CA TYR A 311 21.81 -14.51 -7.70
C TYR A 311 23.16 -14.47 -8.44
N ALA A 312 23.32 -15.30 -9.47
CA ALA A 312 24.52 -15.30 -10.32
C ALA A 312 24.68 -13.94 -11.03
N PHE A 313 23.58 -13.34 -11.51
CA PHE A 313 23.61 -12.04 -12.15
C PHE A 313 23.87 -10.90 -11.16
N GLU A 314 23.02 -10.78 -10.13
CA GLU A 314 22.99 -9.61 -9.24
C GLU A 314 24.08 -9.61 -8.16
N SER A 315 24.50 -10.79 -7.70
CA SER A 315 25.38 -10.90 -6.52
C SER A 315 26.77 -11.45 -6.85
N GLU A 316 26.86 -12.40 -7.79
CA GLU A 316 28.17 -12.96 -8.23
C GLU A 316 28.78 -12.15 -9.37
N GLY A 317 27.98 -11.38 -10.12
CA GLY A 317 28.43 -10.66 -11.30
C GLY A 317 28.87 -11.61 -12.44
N ASP A 318 28.22 -12.77 -12.56
CA ASP A 318 28.48 -13.76 -13.60
C ASP A 318 27.31 -13.87 -14.59
N PRO A 319 27.23 -13.01 -15.62
CA PRO A 319 26.13 -13.00 -16.57
C PRO A 319 26.02 -14.30 -17.39
N GLN A 320 27.14 -14.97 -17.71
CA GLN A 320 27.11 -16.19 -18.48
C GLN A 320 26.47 -17.35 -17.72
N LYS A 321 26.84 -17.50 -16.46
CA LYS A 321 26.19 -18.46 -15.54
C LYS A 321 24.70 -18.15 -15.35
N ALA A 322 24.36 -16.87 -15.21
CA ALA A 322 22.98 -16.43 -15.07
C ALA A 322 22.13 -16.80 -16.30
N LEU A 323 22.62 -16.54 -17.50
CA LEU A 323 21.93 -16.90 -18.75
C LEU A 323 21.75 -18.42 -18.90
N SER A 324 22.81 -19.21 -18.61
CA SER A 324 22.71 -20.67 -18.66
C SER A 324 21.65 -21.21 -17.70
N LEU A 325 21.59 -20.68 -16.45
CA LEU A 325 20.58 -21.06 -15.47
C LEU A 325 19.18 -20.60 -15.89
N ALA A 326 19.04 -19.42 -16.51
CA ALA A 326 17.75 -18.95 -17.03
C ALA A 326 17.22 -19.87 -18.15
N ASP A 327 18.10 -20.38 -19.03
CA ASP A 327 17.71 -21.38 -20.02
C ASP A 327 17.22 -22.68 -19.37
N GLU A 328 17.85 -23.12 -18.27
CA GLU A 328 17.40 -24.28 -17.51
C GLU A 328 16.04 -24.01 -16.82
N VAL A 329 15.77 -22.79 -16.35
CA VAL A 329 14.47 -22.39 -15.80
C VAL A 329 13.37 -22.49 -16.85
N ILE A 330 13.62 -21.94 -18.05
CA ILE A 330 12.68 -21.98 -19.18
C ILE A 330 12.38 -23.44 -19.54
N ALA A 331 13.42 -24.27 -19.73
CA ALA A 331 13.27 -25.68 -20.05
C ALA A 331 12.47 -26.43 -18.97
N CYS A 332 12.75 -26.17 -17.69
CA CYS A 332 12.03 -26.76 -16.57
C CYS A 332 10.54 -26.35 -16.59
N GLY A 333 10.22 -25.08 -16.85
CA GLY A 333 8.86 -24.59 -16.98
C GLY A 333 8.09 -25.31 -18.10
N ILE A 334 8.71 -25.47 -19.26
CA ILE A 334 8.13 -26.19 -20.41
C ILE A 334 7.90 -27.68 -20.07
N GLU A 335 8.88 -28.36 -19.48
CA GLU A 335 8.76 -29.77 -19.09
C GLU A 335 7.63 -30.01 -18.08
N LEU A 336 7.48 -29.10 -17.12
CA LEU A 336 6.43 -29.18 -16.10
C LEU A 336 5.05 -28.71 -16.61
N GLY A 337 4.98 -28.07 -17.78
CA GLY A 337 3.78 -27.35 -18.22
C GLY A 337 3.41 -26.19 -17.31
N ASN A 338 4.38 -25.64 -16.56
CA ASN A 338 4.20 -24.52 -15.65
C ASN A 338 4.58 -23.21 -16.35
N ARG A 339 3.56 -22.49 -16.83
CA ARG A 339 3.74 -21.22 -17.56
C ARG A 339 4.37 -20.11 -16.72
N SER A 340 4.13 -20.11 -15.40
CA SER A 340 4.73 -19.12 -14.51
C SER A 340 6.25 -19.24 -14.42
N ILE A 341 6.77 -20.46 -14.26
CA ILE A 341 8.23 -20.72 -14.23
C ILE A 341 8.85 -20.37 -15.58
N GLU A 342 8.24 -20.78 -16.69
CA GLU A 342 8.71 -20.47 -18.04
C GLU A 342 8.77 -18.96 -18.28
N ALA A 343 7.68 -18.23 -18.00
CA ALA A 343 7.60 -16.78 -18.19
C ALA A 343 8.60 -16.01 -17.31
N LEU A 344 8.77 -16.42 -16.05
CA LEU A 344 9.78 -15.83 -15.17
C LEU A 344 11.19 -16.08 -15.67
N GLY A 345 11.48 -17.25 -16.25
CA GLY A 345 12.75 -17.56 -16.89
C GLY A 345 13.01 -16.67 -18.12
N LEU A 346 12.01 -16.49 -18.99
CA LEU A 346 12.07 -15.58 -20.13
C LEU A 346 12.33 -14.13 -19.70
N MET A 347 11.58 -13.66 -18.69
CA MET A 347 11.73 -12.31 -18.12
C MET A 347 13.15 -12.10 -17.59
N ASP A 348 13.65 -13.00 -16.75
CA ASP A 348 14.98 -12.87 -16.15
C ASP A 348 16.09 -12.96 -17.22
N LYS A 349 16.00 -13.87 -18.18
CA LYS A 349 16.93 -13.95 -19.32
C LYS A 349 16.90 -12.66 -20.14
N GLY A 350 15.70 -12.15 -20.45
CA GLY A 350 15.52 -10.93 -21.21
C GLY A 350 16.18 -9.73 -20.55
N ARG A 351 15.93 -9.51 -19.24
CA ARG A 351 16.53 -8.38 -18.50
C ARG A 351 18.06 -8.51 -18.37
N PHE A 352 18.60 -9.72 -18.26
CA PHE A 352 20.07 -9.92 -18.26
C PHE A 352 20.69 -9.54 -19.61
N LEU A 353 20.07 -9.95 -20.73
CA LEU A 353 20.51 -9.57 -22.05
C LEU A 353 20.46 -8.06 -22.28
N VAL A 354 19.37 -7.41 -21.84
CA VAL A 354 19.24 -5.94 -21.88
C VAL A 354 20.41 -5.30 -21.14
N ALA A 355 20.66 -5.68 -19.89
CA ALA A 355 21.74 -5.12 -19.08
C ALA A 355 23.13 -5.30 -19.73
N MET A 356 23.35 -6.41 -20.45
CA MET A 356 24.56 -6.69 -21.22
C MET A 356 24.65 -5.89 -22.52
N GLY A 357 23.63 -5.12 -22.90
CA GLY A 357 23.55 -4.33 -24.13
C GLY A 357 22.99 -5.08 -25.34
N LEU A 358 22.47 -6.29 -25.18
CA LEU A 358 21.75 -7.05 -26.20
C LEU A 358 20.26 -6.73 -26.14
N VAL A 359 19.93 -5.45 -26.37
CA VAL A 359 18.63 -4.86 -26.04
C VAL A 359 17.49 -5.50 -26.84
N ASP A 360 17.65 -5.63 -28.17
CA ASP A 360 16.60 -6.16 -29.04
C ASP A 360 16.25 -7.61 -28.71
N GLU A 361 17.27 -8.46 -28.47
CA GLU A 361 17.09 -9.86 -28.09
C GLU A 361 16.42 -9.95 -26.70
N GLY A 362 16.89 -9.15 -25.76
CA GLY A 362 16.37 -9.13 -24.41
C GLY A 362 14.92 -8.65 -24.35
N MET A 363 14.60 -7.56 -25.04
CA MET A 363 13.23 -7.02 -25.08
C MET A 363 12.25 -7.99 -25.74
N ALA A 364 12.65 -8.75 -26.75
CA ALA A 364 11.78 -9.77 -27.35
C ALA A 364 11.35 -10.84 -26.33
N LEU A 365 12.25 -11.29 -25.45
CA LEU A 365 11.93 -12.26 -24.39
C LEU A 365 11.08 -11.64 -23.29
N VAL A 366 11.36 -10.39 -22.93
CA VAL A 366 10.54 -9.64 -21.96
C VAL A 366 9.11 -9.48 -22.48
N ASP A 367 8.93 -9.08 -23.74
CA ASP A 367 7.62 -8.93 -24.37
C ASP A 367 6.87 -10.28 -24.44
N GLU A 368 7.55 -11.39 -24.77
CA GLU A 368 6.96 -12.73 -24.76
C GLU A 368 6.45 -13.13 -23.37
N SER A 369 7.25 -12.87 -22.34
CA SER A 369 6.85 -13.11 -20.95
C SER A 369 5.63 -12.26 -20.54
N MET A 370 5.56 -11.01 -21.00
CA MET A 370 4.44 -10.12 -20.72
C MET A 370 3.15 -10.54 -21.39
N VAL A 371 3.21 -11.14 -22.59
CA VAL A 371 2.01 -11.72 -23.24
C VAL A 371 1.36 -12.76 -22.32
N ALA A 372 2.14 -13.66 -21.72
CA ALA A 372 1.64 -14.66 -20.78
C ALA A 372 1.02 -14.01 -19.50
N ALA A 373 1.59 -12.91 -19.02
CA ALA A 373 1.05 -12.17 -17.88
C ALA A 373 -0.33 -11.54 -18.20
N VAL A 374 -0.46 -10.91 -19.38
CA VAL A 374 -1.70 -10.22 -19.78
C VAL A 374 -2.80 -11.22 -20.14
N SER A 375 -2.46 -12.38 -20.73
CA SER A 375 -3.44 -13.41 -21.11
C SER A 375 -4.02 -14.16 -19.89
N GLY A 376 -3.48 -13.93 -18.68
CA GLY A 376 -3.94 -14.61 -17.47
C GLY A 376 -3.46 -16.07 -17.34
N GLU A 377 -2.37 -16.42 -18.05
CA GLU A 377 -1.78 -17.76 -17.98
C GLU A 377 -0.93 -17.98 -16.73
N LEU A 378 -0.53 -16.91 -16.05
CA LEU A 378 0.38 -16.94 -14.92
C LEU A 378 -0.36 -16.86 -13.58
N ASP A 379 0.26 -17.43 -12.54
CA ASP A 379 -0.18 -17.18 -11.18
C ASP A 379 0.02 -15.69 -10.78
N PRO A 380 -0.61 -15.22 -9.69
CA PRO A 380 -0.56 -13.82 -9.29
C PRO A 380 0.86 -13.32 -8.98
N ASP A 381 1.71 -14.15 -8.34
CA ASP A 381 3.07 -13.76 -7.98
C ASP A 381 3.94 -13.58 -9.24
N ALA A 382 3.89 -14.53 -10.17
CA ALA A 382 4.58 -14.43 -11.44
C ALA A 382 4.07 -13.25 -12.28
N THR A 383 2.75 -13.01 -12.31
CA THR A 383 2.16 -11.85 -12.99
C THR A 383 2.67 -10.53 -12.42
N GLY A 384 2.59 -10.34 -11.12
CA GLY A 384 3.05 -9.13 -10.46
C GLY A 384 4.57 -8.90 -10.64
N ARG A 385 5.38 -9.95 -10.55
CA ARG A 385 6.83 -9.88 -10.79
C ARG A 385 7.15 -9.47 -12.23
N ASN A 386 6.41 -10.01 -13.21
CA ASN A 386 6.59 -9.63 -14.60
C ASN A 386 6.28 -8.16 -14.85
N TYR A 387 5.19 -7.62 -14.31
CA TYR A 387 4.91 -6.18 -14.38
C TYR A 387 6.02 -5.33 -13.76
N CYS A 388 6.47 -5.68 -12.54
CA CYS A 388 7.55 -4.94 -11.89
C CYS A 388 8.87 -4.99 -12.69
N ASN A 389 9.26 -6.16 -13.20
CA ASN A 389 10.47 -6.31 -13.98
C ASN A 389 10.39 -5.60 -15.33
N MET A 390 9.22 -5.62 -16.01
CA MET A 390 9.00 -4.87 -17.24
C MET A 390 9.21 -3.37 -17.01
N LEU A 391 8.61 -2.81 -15.94
CA LEU A 391 8.78 -1.39 -15.63
C LEU A 391 10.24 -1.05 -15.31
N ALA A 392 10.95 -1.91 -14.56
CA ALA A 392 12.37 -1.74 -14.28
C ALA A 392 13.24 -1.80 -15.55
N VAL A 393 12.91 -2.68 -16.50
CA VAL A 393 13.62 -2.75 -17.81
C VAL A 393 13.33 -1.49 -18.61
N CYS A 394 12.08 -1.02 -18.66
CA CYS A 394 11.74 0.23 -19.34
C CYS A 394 12.50 1.43 -18.77
N GLU A 395 12.64 1.52 -17.44
CA GLU A 395 13.47 2.54 -16.78
C GLU A 395 14.94 2.42 -17.19
N GLN A 396 15.51 1.20 -17.20
CA GLN A 396 16.91 0.96 -17.57
C GLN A 396 17.22 1.39 -19.01
N VAL A 397 16.30 1.13 -19.95
CA VAL A 397 16.47 1.55 -21.36
C VAL A 397 15.93 2.96 -21.64
N ALA A 398 15.38 3.65 -20.62
CA ALA A 398 14.72 4.95 -20.70
C ALA A 398 13.62 5.00 -21.79
N ASP A 399 12.80 3.93 -21.87
CA ASP A 399 11.60 3.87 -22.72
C ASP A 399 10.35 4.23 -21.90
N TYR A 400 10.20 5.51 -21.61
CA TYR A 400 9.13 6.02 -20.76
C TYR A 400 7.74 5.94 -21.42
N GLN A 401 7.66 5.80 -22.73
CA GLN A 401 6.39 5.58 -23.41
C GLN A 401 5.89 4.16 -23.13
N ARG A 402 6.72 3.16 -23.33
CA ARG A 402 6.40 1.76 -23.02
C ARG A 402 6.14 1.57 -21.53
N ALA A 403 6.93 2.23 -20.67
CA ALA A 403 6.70 2.23 -19.23
C ALA A 403 5.30 2.74 -18.84
N ALA A 404 4.81 3.79 -19.49
CA ALA A 404 3.47 4.32 -19.24
C ALA A 404 2.37 3.32 -19.63
N GLU A 405 2.46 2.71 -20.81
CA GLU A 405 1.50 1.72 -21.29
C GLU A 405 1.43 0.49 -20.36
N TRP A 406 2.58 -0.02 -19.93
CA TRP A 406 2.64 -1.14 -19.00
C TRP A 406 2.25 -0.76 -17.57
N SER A 407 2.49 0.49 -17.14
CA SER A 407 2.02 1.00 -15.84
C SER A 407 0.50 1.04 -15.77
N ASP A 408 -0.17 1.47 -16.85
CA ASP A 408 -1.63 1.49 -16.94
C ASP A 408 -2.20 0.06 -16.89
N ALA A 409 -1.58 -0.90 -17.59
CA ALA A 409 -1.96 -2.30 -17.54
C ALA A 409 -1.75 -2.93 -16.16
N ALA A 410 -0.64 -2.62 -15.51
CA ALA A 410 -0.34 -3.06 -14.14
C ALA A 410 -1.36 -2.50 -13.13
N GLU A 411 -1.76 -1.22 -13.26
CA GLU A 411 -2.78 -0.61 -12.40
C GLU A 411 -4.14 -1.26 -12.58
N ALA A 412 -4.54 -1.54 -13.83
CA ALA A 412 -5.78 -2.25 -14.13
C ALA A 412 -5.79 -3.65 -13.52
N TRP A 413 -4.67 -4.37 -13.58
CA TRP A 413 -4.51 -5.68 -12.95
C TRP A 413 -4.55 -5.59 -11.42
N CYS A 414 -3.80 -4.66 -10.82
CA CYS A 414 -3.79 -4.46 -9.36
C CYS A 414 -5.18 -4.09 -8.81
N SER A 415 -5.93 -3.23 -9.51
CA SER A 415 -7.27 -2.81 -9.06
C SER A 415 -8.31 -3.93 -9.09
N GLN A 416 -8.09 -4.99 -9.89
CA GLN A 416 -8.95 -6.17 -9.93
C GLN A 416 -8.65 -7.16 -8.79
N HIS A 417 -7.46 -7.10 -8.19
CA HIS A 417 -6.95 -8.06 -7.22
C HIS A 417 -6.87 -7.51 -5.79
N SER A 418 -7.58 -6.40 -5.51
CA SER A 418 -7.70 -5.70 -4.23
C SER A 418 -6.40 -5.02 -3.69
N ASP A 419 -6.52 -4.37 -2.52
CA ASP A 419 -5.49 -3.53 -1.86
C ASP A 419 -4.21 -4.29 -1.44
N SER A 420 -3.49 -4.87 -2.39
CA SER A 420 -2.30 -5.69 -2.16
C SER A 420 -0.99 -4.87 -2.09
N ALA A 421 0.08 -5.44 -1.56
CA ALA A 421 1.42 -4.81 -1.48
C ALA A 421 2.02 -4.49 -2.85
N TYR A 422 1.65 -5.21 -3.92
CA TYR A 422 2.06 -4.88 -5.29
C TYR A 422 1.63 -3.48 -5.73
N PRO A 423 0.44 -2.97 -5.39
CA PRO A 423 0.11 -1.57 -5.62
C PRO A 423 1.15 -0.59 -5.11
N GLY A 424 1.77 -0.85 -3.96
CA GLY A 424 2.83 -0.02 -3.42
C GLY A 424 4.06 0.03 -4.33
N ILE A 425 4.51 -1.12 -4.87
CA ILE A 425 5.66 -1.19 -5.79
C ILE A 425 5.32 -0.54 -7.13
N CYS A 426 4.20 -0.91 -7.75
CA CYS A 426 3.75 -0.33 -9.01
C CYS A 426 3.52 1.19 -8.87
N ARG A 427 3.07 1.64 -7.69
CA ARG A 427 2.87 3.05 -7.37
C ARG A 427 4.18 3.85 -7.44
N ILE A 428 5.31 3.27 -7.03
CA ILE A 428 6.63 3.91 -7.11
C ILE A 428 7.01 4.16 -8.58
N PHE A 429 6.90 3.16 -9.44
CA PHE A 429 7.18 3.34 -10.88
C PHE A 429 6.23 4.35 -11.54
N ARG A 430 4.95 4.30 -11.19
CA ARG A 430 3.97 5.27 -11.69
C ARG A 430 4.24 6.69 -11.20
N ALA A 431 4.68 6.85 -9.97
CA ALA A 431 5.06 8.15 -9.41
C ALA A 431 6.26 8.74 -10.19
N GLU A 432 7.19 7.91 -10.63
CA GLU A 432 8.29 8.36 -11.49
C GLU A 432 7.76 8.96 -12.80
N LEU A 433 6.89 8.27 -13.49
CA LEU A 433 6.27 8.79 -14.72
C LEU A 433 5.50 10.10 -14.49
N LYS A 434 4.83 10.24 -13.34
CA LYS A 434 4.11 11.46 -12.96
C LYS A 434 5.06 12.64 -12.75
N TRP A 435 6.11 12.46 -11.96
CA TRP A 435 7.02 13.59 -11.70
C TRP A 435 7.86 13.95 -12.94
N LEU A 436 8.22 13.00 -13.79
CA LEU A 436 8.84 13.27 -15.09
C LEU A 436 7.91 14.14 -15.98
N ARG A 437 6.61 13.92 -15.93
CA ARG A 437 5.60 14.72 -16.64
C ARG A 437 5.21 16.02 -15.94
N GLY A 438 5.82 16.32 -14.78
CA GLY A 438 5.62 17.57 -14.05
C GLY A 438 4.47 17.57 -13.03
N ASP A 439 3.84 16.42 -12.76
CA ASP A 439 2.80 16.28 -11.72
C ASP A 439 3.47 15.87 -10.39
N TRP A 440 4.22 16.79 -9.79
CA TRP A 440 5.05 16.55 -8.63
C TRP A 440 4.26 16.29 -7.35
N ASP A 441 3.15 16.98 -7.16
CA ASP A 441 2.29 16.81 -5.99
C ASP A 441 1.63 15.43 -5.97
N ALA A 442 1.05 15.02 -7.10
CA ALA A 442 0.45 13.68 -7.21
C ALA A 442 1.50 12.57 -7.07
N ALA A 443 2.69 12.74 -7.66
CA ALA A 443 3.80 11.81 -7.52
C ALA A 443 4.25 11.66 -6.06
N THR A 444 4.47 12.78 -5.37
CA THR A 444 4.87 12.79 -3.96
C THR A 444 3.81 12.17 -3.05
N GLY A 445 2.53 12.43 -3.32
CA GLY A 445 1.41 11.80 -2.61
C GLY A 445 1.37 10.28 -2.80
N ASP A 446 1.60 9.79 -4.01
CA ASP A 446 1.68 8.35 -4.30
C ASP A 446 2.89 7.70 -3.60
N LEU A 447 4.05 8.36 -3.57
CA LEU A 447 5.26 7.85 -2.92
C LEU A 447 5.11 7.75 -1.40
N HIS A 448 4.51 8.75 -0.74
CA HIS A 448 4.24 8.67 0.69
C HIS A 448 3.29 7.51 1.02
N ARG A 449 2.23 7.34 0.22
CA ARG A 449 1.32 6.21 0.38
C ARG A 449 2.03 4.86 0.17
N ALA A 450 2.92 4.75 -0.81
CA ALA A 450 3.72 3.55 -1.02
C ALA A 450 4.63 3.23 0.18
N ILE A 451 5.24 4.24 0.81
CA ILE A 451 6.05 4.07 2.03
C ILE A 451 5.21 3.51 3.18
N GLU A 452 3.97 3.97 3.34
CA GLU A 452 3.05 3.48 4.37
C GLU A 452 2.59 2.03 4.11
N GLU A 453 2.32 1.69 2.85
CA GLU A 453 1.84 0.37 2.42
C GLU A 453 2.93 -0.72 2.47
N LEU A 454 4.21 -0.38 2.26
CA LEU A 454 5.33 -1.32 2.06
C LEU A 454 6.12 -1.63 3.34
N THR A 455 5.45 -1.80 4.47
CA THR A 455 6.13 -2.09 5.75
C THR A 455 7.00 -3.35 5.66
N GLY A 456 8.32 -3.20 5.87
CA GLY A 456 9.29 -4.30 5.86
C GLY A 456 9.93 -4.61 4.49
N PHE A 457 9.60 -3.84 3.44
CA PHE A 457 10.25 -3.91 2.12
C PHE A 457 11.30 -2.80 1.98
N THR A 458 12.33 -2.87 2.80
CA THR A 458 13.27 -1.78 3.06
C THR A 458 13.90 -1.15 1.81
N PRO A 459 14.47 -1.89 0.83
CA PRO A 459 15.07 -1.26 -0.35
C PRO A 459 14.05 -0.59 -1.28
N ILE A 460 12.81 -1.08 -1.30
CA ILE A 460 11.74 -0.51 -2.13
C ILE A 460 11.27 0.82 -1.52
N ILE A 461 11.15 0.88 -0.20
CA ILE A 461 10.90 2.14 0.53
C ILE A 461 12.04 3.13 0.27
N GLY A 462 13.30 2.66 0.22
CA GLY A 462 14.46 3.47 -0.14
C GLY A 462 14.33 4.10 -1.54
N ALA A 463 13.81 3.36 -2.53
CA ALA A 463 13.55 3.91 -3.87
C ALA A 463 12.48 5.01 -3.84
N ALA A 464 11.44 4.89 -3.01
CA ALA A 464 10.43 5.93 -2.85
C ALA A 464 11.02 7.22 -2.25
N PHE A 465 11.84 7.12 -1.19
CA PHE A 465 12.57 8.26 -0.65
C PHE A 465 13.47 8.92 -1.68
N TYR A 466 14.17 8.12 -2.49
CA TYR A 466 15.00 8.62 -3.56
C TYR A 466 14.21 9.46 -4.57
N GLN A 467 13.06 8.98 -5.02
CA GLN A 467 12.23 9.71 -5.98
C GLN A 467 11.66 11.02 -5.39
N ILE A 468 11.23 11.01 -4.12
CA ILE A 468 10.83 12.26 -3.44
C ILE A 468 12.02 13.23 -3.38
N GLY A 469 13.22 12.72 -3.07
CA GLY A 469 14.46 13.50 -3.09
C GLY A 469 14.77 14.13 -4.46
N GLN A 470 14.48 13.42 -5.56
CA GLN A 470 14.62 13.94 -6.92
C GLN A 470 13.67 15.12 -7.18
N VAL A 471 12.42 15.03 -6.71
CA VAL A 471 11.46 16.14 -6.82
C VAL A 471 11.94 17.35 -6.00
N LYS A 472 12.41 17.12 -4.76
CA LYS A 472 12.93 18.19 -3.88
C LYS A 472 14.17 18.87 -4.46
N LEU A 473 15.08 18.10 -5.06
CA LEU A 473 16.25 18.66 -5.74
C LEU A 473 15.82 19.59 -6.90
N ARG A 474 14.86 19.17 -7.72
CA ARG A 474 14.31 19.99 -8.82
C ARG A 474 13.54 21.23 -8.33
N SER A 475 12.94 21.16 -7.16
CA SER A 475 12.29 22.31 -6.50
C SER A 475 13.32 23.29 -5.89
N GLY A 476 14.62 22.94 -5.84
CA GLY A 476 15.67 23.74 -5.19
C GLY A 476 15.70 23.61 -3.66
N GLU A 477 14.96 22.65 -3.09
CA GLU A 477 14.95 22.36 -1.65
C GLU A 477 16.11 21.43 -1.28
N LEU A 478 17.34 21.92 -1.36
CA LEU A 478 18.57 21.11 -1.28
C LEU A 478 18.70 20.35 0.05
N GLU A 479 18.39 21.01 1.18
CA GLU A 479 18.44 20.37 2.50
C GLU A 479 17.44 19.21 2.61
N SER A 480 16.20 19.40 2.14
CA SER A 480 15.19 18.34 2.12
C SER A 480 15.59 17.18 1.19
N ALA A 481 16.20 17.48 0.04
CA ALA A 481 16.71 16.48 -0.88
C ALA A 481 17.80 15.63 -0.23
N GLU A 482 18.75 16.27 0.50
CA GLU A 482 19.81 15.54 1.21
C GLU A 482 19.27 14.59 2.28
N GLU A 483 18.31 15.05 3.09
CA GLU A 483 17.66 14.20 4.11
C GLU A 483 16.98 12.98 3.49
N LEU A 484 16.27 13.18 2.37
CA LEU A 484 15.58 12.11 1.66
C LEU A 484 16.56 11.13 1.00
N PHE A 485 17.64 11.60 0.40
CA PHE A 485 18.68 10.73 -0.16
C PHE A 485 19.42 9.96 0.95
N ARG A 486 19.59 10.55 2.12
CA ARG A 486 20.14 9.84 3.29
C ARG A 486 19.17 8.75 3.76
N SER A 487 17.88 9.07 3.86
CA SER A 487 16.84 8.09 4.18
C SER A 487 16.79 6.95 3.17
N ALA A 488 16.93 7.25 1.86
CA ALA A 488 17.04 6.21 0.83
C ALA A 488 18.22 5.28 1.10
N HIS A 489 19.38 5.83 1.44
CA HIS A 489 20.59 5.05 1.74
C HIS A 489 20.43 4.18 3.01
N GLU A 490 19.85 4.72 4.07
CA GLU A 490 19.57 3.99 5.31
C GLU A 490 18.62 2.82 5.08
N HIS A 491 17.75 2.92 4.07
CA HIS A 491 16.87 1.84 3.61
C HIS A 491 17.51 0.94 2.55
N GLY A 492 18.85 1.03 2.35
CA GLY A 492 19.59 0.14 1.44
C GLY A 492 19.45 0.44 -0.05
N PHE A 493 18.92 1.61 -0.41
CA PHE A 493 18.91 2.10 -1.78
C PHE A 493 20.11 3.01 -2.04
N THR A 494 20.79 2.86 -3.18
CA THR A 494 21.91 3.73 -3.57
C THR A 494 21.35 5.01 -4.21
N PRO A 495 21.44 6.18 -3.55
CA PRO A 495 20.79 7.41 -4.01
C PRO A 495 21.57 8.12 -5.11
N LEU A 496 22.02 7.39 -6.12
CA LEU A 496 22.76 7.92 -7.27
C LEU A 496 21.94 7.75 -8.57
N PRO A 497 22.02 8.73 -9.49
CA PRO A 497 22.91 9.90 -9.49
C PRO A 497 22.43 11.11 -8.65
N GLY A 498 21.26 11.08 -8.03
CA GLY A 498 20.66 12.22 -7.35
C GLY A 498 21.54 12.89 -6.29
N MET A 499 22.22 12.11 -5.43
CA MET A 499 23.17 12.65 -4.44
C MET A 499 24.35 13.37 -5.10
N ALA A 500 24.85 12.84 -6.23
CA ALA A 500 25.94 13.52 -6.96
C ALA A 500 25.44 14.82 -7.60
N ALA A 501 24.25 14.85 -8.17
CA ALA A 501 23.64 16.06 -8.71
C ALA A 501 23.40 17.11 -7.60
N LEU A 502 23.03 16.69 -6.39
CA LEU A 502 22.94 17.57 -5.23
C LEU A 502 24.30 18.18 -4.87
N ARG A 503 25.36 17.37 -4.80
CA ARG A 503 26.73 17.86 -4.54
C ARG A 503 27.19 18.85 -5.61
N LEU A 504 26.86 18.59 -6.87
CA LEU A 504 27.15 19.52 -7.97
C LEU A 504 26.40 20.87 -7.79
N ALA A 505 25.12 20.82 -7.43
CA ALA A 505 24.32 22.02 -7.18
C ALA A 505 24.82 22.83 -5.96
N GLU A 506 25.45 22.18 -4.98
CA GLU A 506 26.11 22.82 -3.83
C GLU A 506 27.50 23.38 -4.18
N GLY A 507 28.02 23.16 -5.40
CA GLY A 507 29.35 23.55 -5.81
C GLY A 507 30.47 22.61 -5.33
N ASN A 508 30.12 21.43 -4.79
CA ASN A 508 31.08 20.42 -4.32
C ASN A 508 31.36 19.41 -5.44
N THR A 509 32.03 19.88 -6.47
CA THR A 509 32.23 19.17 -7.74
C THR A 509 33.08 17.91 -7.58
N GLU A 510 34.15 17.97 -6.76
CA GLU A 510 35.03 16.83 -6.52
C GLU A 510 34.31 15.68 -5.80
N ALA A 511 33.39 16.00 -4.88
CA ALA A 511 32.59 14.96 -4.23
C ALA A 511 31.59 14.32 -5.19
N ALA A 512 31.00 15.10 -6.10
CA ALA A 512 30.12 14.57 -7.15
C ALA A 512 30.87 13.60 -8.08
N GLU A 513 32.07 14.00 -8.57
CA GLU A 513 32.94 13.19 -9.41
C GLU A 513 33.26 11.84 -8.74
N GLN A 514 33.75 11.87 -7.50
CA GLN A 514 34.14 10.66 -6.78
C GLN A 514 32.97 9.68 -6.60
N LEU A 515 31.79 10.18 -6.23
CA LEU A 515 30.59 9.36 -6.09
C LEU A 515 30.22 8.64 -7.39
N LEU A 516 30.31 9.35 -8.52
CA LEU A 516 29.92 8.81 -9.83
C LEU A 516 30.98 7.85 -10.40
N LEU A 517 32.26 8.16 -10.27
CA LEU A 517 33.34 7.26 -10.72
C LEU A 517 33.33 5.96 -9.92
N ASP A 518 33.12 6.04 -8.60
CA ASP A 518 32.95 4.84 -7.76
C ASP A 518 31.73 4.02 -8.20
N ALA A 519 30.63 4.66 -8.56
CA ALA A 519 29.44 3.98 -9.06
C ALA A 519 29.68 3.27 -10.39
N ILE A 520 30.38 3.91 -11.33
CA ILE A 520 30.75 3.34 -12.63
C ILE A 520 31.64 2.12 -12.47
N VAL A 521 32.62 2.16 -11.57
CA VAL A 521 33.51 1.00 -11.30
C VAL A 521 32.72 -0.19 -10.74
N ARG A 522 31.74 0.07 -9.88
CA ARG A 522 30.89 -1.00 -9.28
C ARG A 522 29.87 -1.57 -10.25
N ASN A 523 29.49 -0.83 -11.28
CA ASN A 523 28.48 -1.22 -12.27
C ASN A 523 29.15 -1.33 -13.66
N PRO A 524 29.80 -2.46 -13.98
CA PRO A 524 30.58 -2.58 -15.20
C PRO A 524 29.73 -2.75 -16.48
N LEU A 525 28.44 -3.07 -16.34
CA LEU A 525 27.57 -3.29 -17.50
C LEU A 525 27.17 -1.94 -18.14
N PRO A 526 27.13 -1.87 -19.49
CA PRO A 526 26.96 -0.61 -20.20
C PRO A 526 25.70 0.17 -19.81
N LEU A 527 24.56 -0.51 -19.72
CA LEU A 527 23.29 0.16 -19.42
C LEU A 527 23.12 0.51 -17.95
N ASP A 528 23.75 -0.23 -17.04
CA ASP A 528 23.77 0.13 -15.62
C ASP A 528 24.55 1.42 -15.36
N ARG A 529 25.49 1.76 -16.23
CA ARG A 529 26.29 2.99 -16.17
C ARG A 529 25.58 4.19 -16.79
N ALA A 530 24.72 3.96 -17.79
CA ALA A 530 24.12 5.01 -18.61
C ALA A 530 23.44 6.10 -17.78
N LYS A 531 22.76 5.74 -16.70
CA LYS A 531 22.06 6.68 -15.79
C LYS A 531 22.98 7.64 -15.04
N TYR A 532 24.27 7.32 -14.91
CA TYR A 532 25.25 8.18 -14.20
C TYR A 532 25.91 9.19 -15.14
N LEU A 533 25.97 8.86 -16.45
CA LEU A 533 26.72 9.62 -17.43
C LEU A 533 26.29 11.09 -17.58
N PRO A 534 25.00 11.45 -17.58
CA PRO A 534 24.58 12.84 -17.71
C PRO A 534 25.16 13.74 -16.61
N VAL A 535 25.01 13.32 -15.35
CA VAL A 535 25.52 14.10 -14.21
C VAL A 535 27.05 14.09 -14.16
N LEU A 536 27.68 13.00 -14.59
CA LEU A 536 29.13 12.93 -14.68
C LEU A 536 29.69 13.87 -15.76
N ILE A 537 29.05 13.96 -16.93
CA ILE A 537 29.44 14.93 -17.97
C ILE A 537 29.32 16.38 -17.43
N ASP A 538 28.21 16.71 -16.75
CA ASP A 538 28.04 18.04 -16.15
C ASP A 538 29.12 18.32 -15.07
N THR A 539 29.49 17.30 -14.29
CA THR A 539 30.54 17.38 -13.27
C THR A 539 31.92 17.64 -13.89
N GLU A 540 32.27 16.88 -14.93
CA GLU A 540 33.54 17.03 -15.66
C GLU A 540 33.65 18.40 -16.36
N LEU A 541 32.53 18.90 -16.90
CA LEU A 541 32.45 20.25 -17.46
C LEU A 541 32.70 21.33 -16.40
N ALA A 542 32.14 21.16 -15.22
CA ALA A 542 32.35 22.08 -14.10
C ALA A 542 33.80 22.05 -13.58
N LEU A 543 34.49 20.90 -13.70
CA LEU A 543 35.92 20.75 -13.40
C LEU A 543 36.83 21.26 -14.53
N GLY A 544 36.28 21.53 -15.71
CA GLY A 544 37.04 21.93 -16.90
C GLY A 544 37.66 20.76 -17.69
N ASN A 545 37.24 19.54 -17.41
CA ASN A 545 37.77 18.29 -17.99
C ASN A 545 37.04 17.95 -19.31
N LEU A 546 37.24 18.76 -20.36
CA LEU A 546 36.55 18.59 -21.67
C LEU A 546 36.81 17.25 -22.36
N ALA A 547 38.00 16.66 -22.20
CA ALA A 547 38.34 15.39 -22.83
C ALA A 547 37.55 14.22 -22.22
N GLU A 548 37.42 14.22 -20.90
CA GLU A 548 36.64 13.26 -20.12
C GLU A 548 35.16 13.41 -20.42
N SER A 549 34.64 14.65 -20.46
CA SER A 549 33.25 14.95 -20.84
C SER A 549 32.88 14.36 -22.19
N ARG A 550 33.76 14.49 -23.21
CA ARG A 550 33.55 13.88 -24.54
C ARG A 550 33.57 12.37 -24.49
N THR A 551 34.44 11.78 -23.67
CA THR A 551 34.52 10.32 -23.52
C THR A 551 33.22 9.74 -22.95
N PHE A 552 32.69 10.36 -21.91
CA PHE A 552 31.42 9.96 -21.29
C PHE A 552 30.22 10.27 -22.21
N LEU A 553 30.25 11.36 -22.96
CA LEU A 553 29.23 11.64 -23.97
C LEU A 553 29.18 10.54 -25.04
N ALA A 554 30.32 10.11 -25.57
CA ALA A 554 30.36 9.03 -26.55
C ALA A 554 29.81 7.70 -26.01
N GLU A 555 30.00 7.43 -24.70
CA GLU A 555 29.40 6.28 -24.04
C GLU A 555 27.88 6.42 -23.92
N LEU A 556 27.37 7.62 -23.58
CA LEU A 556 25.94 7.91 -23.51
C LEU A 556 25.27 7.79 -24.89
N GLU A 557 25.90 8.32 -25.93
CA GLU A 557 25.42 8.21 -27.31
C GLU A 557 25.32 6.75 -27.77
N LYS A 558 26.33 5.94 -27.47
CA LYS A 558 26.30 4.51 -27.73
C LYS A 558 25.15 3.80 -26.99
N SER A 559 24.93 4.16 -25.75
CA SER A 559 23.78 3.63 -24.96
C SER A 559 22.43 4.04 -25.56
N ALA A 560 22.32 5.29 -26.01
CA ALA A 560 21.11 5.80 -26.69
C ALA A 560 20.82 5.08 -28.02
N GLU A 561 21.86 4.71 -28.76
CA GLU A 561 21.74 3.91 -29.99
C GLU A 561 21.29 2.47 -29.67
N LEU A 562 21.96 1.81 -28.72
CA LEU A 562 21.63 0.44 -28.30
C LEU A 562 20.20 0.29 -27.79
N CYS A 563 19.72 1.28 -27.03
CA CYS A 563 18.37 1.27 -26.47
C CYS A 563 17.28 1.84 -27.40
N HIS A 564 17.66 2.38 -28.55
CA HIS A 564 16.76 3.18 -29.42
C HIS A 564 16.00 4.27 -28.64
N SER A 565 16.57 4.73 -27.51
CA SER A 565 15.90 5.60 -26.53
C SER A 565 15.85 7.06 -26.99
N SER A 566 14.65 7.60 -27.10
CA SER A 566 14.47 9.02 -27.39
C SER A 566 14.90 9.91 -26.23
N ALA A 567 14.74 9.45 -24.98
CA ALA A 567 15.17 10.18 -23.78
C ALA A 567 16.70 10.28 -23.73
N MET A 568 17.42 9.16 -23.88
CA MET A 568 18.89 9.18 -23.90
C MET A 568 19.45 10.01 -25.06
N ARG A 569 18.78 10.02 -26.24
CA ARG A 569 19.17 10.90 -27.37
C ARG A 569 19.00 12.38 -27.03
N ALA A 570 17.88 12.76 -26.38
CA ALA A 570 17.65 14.13 -25.95
C ALA A 570 18.68 14.55 -24.88
N GLU A 571 18.99 13.66 -23.95
CA GLU A 571 20.01 13.84 -22.92
C GLU A 571 21.40 14.04 -23.54
N ALA A 572 21.79 13.20 -24.52
CA ALA A 572 23.07 13.30 -25.21
C ALA A 572 23.17 14.62 -26.02
N ALA A 573 22.09 15.03 -26.70
CA ALA A 573 22.05 16.31 -27.43
C ALA A 573 22.23 17.50 -26.49
N ASP A 574 21.59 17.50 -25.32
CA ASP A 574 21.72 18.56 -24.33
C ASP A 574 23.17 18.65 -23.77
N ARG A 575 23.83 17.51 -23.49
CA ARG A 575 25.24 17.47 -23.06
C ARG A 575 26.23 17.82 -24.16
N ARG A 576 25.94 17.44 -25.41
CA ARG A 576 26.73 17.87 -26.56
C ARG A 576 26.72 19.37 -26.72
N ALA A 577 25.54 19.98 -26.55
CA ALA A 577 25.40 21.44 -26.53
C ALA A 577 26.19 22.11 -25.41
N ALA A 578 26.17 21.54 -24.20
CA ALA A 578 26.95 22.05 -23.08
C ALA A 578 28.46 22.02 -23.37
N ILE A 579 28.97 20.94 -23.94
CA ILE A 579 30.36 20.83 -24.39
C ILE A 579 30.67 21.86 -25.46
N ALA A 580 29.83 21.98 -26.52
CA ALA A 580 30.01 22.95 -27.59
C ALA A 580 30.02 24.42 -27.05
N THR A 581 29.20 24.72 -26.06
CA THR A 581 29.19 26.01 -25.39
C THR A 581 30.50 26.27 -24.66
N SER A 582 31.03 25.29 -23.92
CA SER A 582 32.29 25.37 -23.20
C SER A 582 33.50 25.53 -24.17
N GLU A 583 33.38 25.05 -25.40
CA GLU A 583 34.40 25.19 -26.47
C GLU A 583 34.26 26.50 -27.26
N GLY A 584 33.25 27.30 -26.98
CA GLY A 584 32.99 28.54 -27.71
C GLY A 584 32.36 28.34 -29.09
N HIS A 585 31.63 27.27 -29.29
CA HIS A 585 30.89 26.94 -30.52
C HIS A 585 29.39 27.13 -30.39
N PRO A 586 28.87 28.36 -30.16
CA PRO A 586 27.47 28.59 -29.86
C PRO A 586 26.51 28.18 -30.99
N GLY A 587 26.97 28.17 -32.25
CA GLY A 587 26.16 27.72 -33.40
C GLY A 587 25.82 26.24 -33.36
N GLU A 588 26.78 25.40 -32.94
CA GLU A 588 26.55 23.97 -32.72
C GLU A 588 25.66 23.75 -31.50
N ALA A 589 25.90 24.47 -30.41
CA ALA A 589 25.07 24.40 -29.22
C ALA A 589 23.60 24.72 -29.49
N LEU A 590 23.30 25.73 -30.30
CA LEU A 590 21.94 26.07 -30.71
C LEU A 590 21.22 24.91 -31.41
N GLN A 591 21.91 24.23 -32.36
CA GLN A 591 21.33 23.10 -33.11
C GLN A 591 20.99 21.93 -32.17
N GLU A 592 21.91 21.58 -31.30
CA GLU A 592 21.76 20.45 -30.38
C GLU A 592 20.68 20.71 -29.33
N LEU A 593 20.58 21.95 -28.81
CA LEU A 593 19.54 22.32 -27.84
C LEU A 593 18.13 22.28 -28.46
N HIS A 594 17.98 22.67 -29.73
CA HIS A 594 16.70 22.47 -30.41
C HIS A 594 16.32 20.99 -30.50
N ALA A 595 17.26 20.12 -30.86
CA ALA A 595 17.04 18.68 -30.90
C ALA A 595 16.68 18.11 -29.50
N ALA A 596 17.34 18.56 -28.43
CA ALA A 596 17.04 18.17 -27.07
C ALA A 596 15.62 18.62 -26.66
N ILE A 597 15.25 19.89 -26.90
CA ILE A 597 13.92 20.43 -26.58
C ILE A 597 12.81 19.68 -27.32
N ASP A 598 13.00 19.38 -28.61
CA ASP A 598 12.05 18.61 -29.41
C ASP A 598 11.88 17.20 -28.82
N GLY A 599 12.98 16.55 -28.46
CA GLY A 599 12.97 15.24 -27.82
C GLY A 599 12.22 15.24 -26.49
N TRP A 600 12.54 16.16 -25.58
CA TRP A 600 11.86 16.28 -24.29
C TRP A 600 10.38 16.66 -24.40
N THR A 601 10.05 17.52 -25.35
CA THR A 601 8.65 17.90 -25.62
C THR A 601 7.85 16.71 -26.14
N GLY A 602 8.41 15.92 -27.04
CA GLY A 602 7.82 14.68 -27.54
C GLY A 602 7.56 13.64 -26.44
N LEU A 603 8.41 13.59 -25.43
CA LEU A 603 8.29 12.72 -24.25
C LEU A 603 7.40 13.30 -23.14
N GLN A 604 6.90 14.53 -23.29
CA GLN A 604 6.12 15.25 -22.29
C GLN A 604 6.89 15.46 -20.96
N MET A 605 8.18 15.78 -21.06
CA MET A 605 9.09 16.06 -19.94
C MET A 605 9.36 17.58 -19.82
N PRO A 606 8.45 18.34 -19.19
CA PRO A 606 8.46 19.80 -19.23
C PRO A 606 9.64 20.42 -18.45
N TYR A 607 10.14 19.74 -17.41
CA TYR A 607 11.27 20.23 -16.63
C TYR A 607 12.56 20.19 -17.45
N GLU A 608 12.86 19.05 -18.05
CA GLU A 608 14.04 18.82 -18.89
C GLU A 608 14.00 19.75 -20.12
N ALA A 609 12.83 19.89 -20.76
CA ALA A 609 12.64 20.84 -21.86
C ALA A 609 12.90 22.30 -21.43
N ALA A 610 12.48 22.69 -20.22
CA ALA A 610 12.72 24.03 -19.71
C ALA A 610 14.19 24.28 -19.38
N GLN A 611 14.91 23.28 -18.82
CA GLN A 611 16.36 23.37 -18.59
C GLN A 611 17.13 23.53 -19.89
N SER A 612 16.81 22.74 -20.94
CA SER A 612 17.42 22.91 -22.25
C SER A 612 17.10 24.28 -22.87
N ARG A 613 15.89 24.86 -22.63
CA ARG A 613 15.56 26.22 -23.06
C ARG A 613 16.36 27.30 -22.33
N LEU A 614 16.67 27.14 -21.06
CA LEU A 614 17.56 28.07 -20.34
C LEU A 614 18.95 28.08 -21.01
N ARG A 615 19.52 26.91 -21.27
CA ARG A 615 20.80 26.78 -21.99
C ARG A 615 20.73 27.34 -23.41
N LEU A 616 19.58 27.18 -24.10
CA LEU A 616 19.35 27.78 -25.43
C LEU A 616 19.36 29.31 -25.36
N GLY A 617 18.76 29.90 -24.31
CA GLY A 617 18.82 31.33 -24.05
C GLY A 617 20.26 31.82 -23.83
N GLU A 618 21.06 31.09 -23.07
CA GLU A 618 22.48 31.40 -22.83
C GLU A 618 23.30 31.32 -24.14
N ALA A 619 23.07 30.28 -24.96
CA ALA A 619 23.74 30.13 -26.26
C ALA A 619 23.34 31.26 -27.24
N HIS A 620 22.08 31.71 -27.24
CA HIS A 620 21.64 32.89 -27.98
C HIS A 620 22.32 34.18 -27.49
N GLN A 621 22.45 34.33 -26.19
CA GLN A 621 23.15 35.47 -25.61
C GLN A 621 24.62 35.51 -26.01
N ALA A 622 25.33 34.36 -25.95
CA ALA A 622 26.70 34.19 -26.41
C ALA A 622 26.86 34.49 -27.91
N SER A 623 25.82 34.19 -28.72
CA SER A 623 25.78 34.51 -30.15
C SER A 623 25.37 35.94 -30.47
N GLY A 624 25.13 36.80 -29.45
CA GLY A 624 24.70 38.21 -29.63
C GLY A 624 23.21 38.38 -29.97
N ASN A 625 22.38 37.36 -29.90
CA ASN A 625 20.94 37.43 -30.18
C ASN A 625 20.14 37.59 -28.87
N ALA A 626 20.20 38.77 -28.29
CA ALA A 626 19.57 39.08 -27.01
C ALA A 626 18.02 38.94 -27.02
N ALA A 627 17.37 39.18 -28.18
CA ALA A 627 15.92 39.02 -28.28
C ALA A 627 15.48 37.55 -28.19
N ALA A 628 16.13 36.66 -28.91
CA ALA A 628 15.87 35.22 -28.81
C ALA A 628 16.21 34.68 -27.41
N ALA A 629 17.33 35.14 -26.83
CA ALA A 629 17.72 34.80 -25.48
C ALA A 629 16.61 35.11 -24.45
N SER A 630 16.07 36.35 -24.47
CA SER A 630 14.98 36.77 -23.57
C SER A 630 13.73 35.88 -23.73
N MET A 631 13.32 35.59 -24.97
CA MET A 631 12.16 34.76 -25.26
C MET A 631 12.30 33.34 -24.70
N GLU A 632 13.44 32.70 -24.91
CA GLU A 632 13.67 31.33 -24.41
C GLU A 632 13.77 31.29 -22.88
N ILE A 633 14.47 32.22 -22.26
CA ILE A 633 14.56 32.32 -20.80
C ILE A 633 13.19 32.61 -20.17
N GLU A 634 12.39 33.52 -20.73
CA GLU A 634 11.03 33.80 -20.24
C GLU A 634 10.12 32.57 -20.35
N SER A 635 10.16 31.85 -21.46
CA SER A 635 9.41 30.62 -21.69
C SER A 635 9.80 29.52 -20.70
N ALA A 636 11.08 29.33 -20.48
CA ALA A 636 11.62 28.38 -19.53
C ALA A 636 11.19 28.69 -18.10
N ASN A 637 11.39 29.95 -17.67
CA ASN A 637 11.02 30.40 -16.33
C ASN A 637 9.50 30.29 -16.07
N ALA A 638 8.66 30.57 -17.05
CA ALA A 638 7.23 30.38 -16.93
C ALA A 638 6.87 28.89 -16.72
N THR A 639 7.56 27.99 -17.40
CA THR A 639 7.37 26.53 -17.22
C THR A 639 7.87 26.08 -15.85
N LEU A 640 9.07 26.47 -15.42
CA LEU A 640 9.63 26.12 -14.12
C LEU A 640 8.78 26.65 -12.97
N ALA A 641 8.30 27.91 -13.05
CA ALA A 641 7.40 28.48 -12.05
C ALA A 641 6.08 27.69 -11.91
N ARG A 642 5.51 27.23 -13.04
CA ARG A 642 4.31 26.40 -13.02
C ARG A 642 4.55 25.03 -12.37
N LEU A 643 5.75 24.47 -12.49
CA LEU A 643 6.15 23.20 -11.88
C LEU A 643 6.53 23.36 -10.40
N GLY A 644 6.68 24.59 -9.90
CA GLY A 644 7.23 24.83 -8.57
C GLY A 644 8.75 24.61 -8.49
N ALA A 645 9.42 24.58 -9.65
CA ALA A 645 10.88 24.45 -9.71
C ALA A 645 11.56 25.78 -9.40
N ALA A 646 12.61 25.75 -8.57
CA ALA A 646 13.56 26.84 -8.53
C ALA A 646 14.40 26.80 -9.81
N GLY A 647 14.57 27.93 -10.49
CA GLY A 647 15.58 28.02 -11.53
C GLY A 647 16.94 27.74 -10.89
N LEU A 648 17.55 26.62 -11.23
CA LEU A 648 18.94 26.38 -10.90
C LEU A 648 19.74 27.40 -11.72
N THR A 649 20.10 28.54 -11.10
CA THR A 649 21.01 29.55 -11.66
C THR A 649 22.44 29.10 -11.47
#